data_779babf2b163d0d52b1f740521c45f9a
#
_entry.id   779babf2b163d0d52b1f740521c45f9a
#
_cell.length_a   1.000
_cell.length_b   1.000
_cell.length_c   1.000
_cell.angle_alpha   90.00
_cell.angle_beta   90.00
_cell.angle_gamma   90.00
#
_symmetry.space_group_name_H-M   'P 1'
#
loop_
_entity.id
_entity.type
_entity.pdbx_description
1 polymer ?
#
loop_
_entity_poly.entity_id
_entity_poly.type
_entity_poly.pdbx_seq_one_letter_code
_entity_poly.pdbx_strand_id
1 'polypeptide(L)'
;MTLDYDIIVIGGGHAGCEAASAAARLGSRTLLLTMDMAKLAAMSCNPAVGGVAKGQIVREIDALGGQMGRITDLTTIQFRMLNRSKGAAMWSPRAQCDKTRFSEEWRRTLENTWNLYIWQDAATELLFAPAPETNAAPSDNLPDETTTSFNSAPGTISSAAESDADSDPTLRNAPSAVGKLAIRGVRTRMGVEFSCRKVILTSGTFLGGVMHCGASHAEGGRAGDAASHGITESLRAIGFETGRMKTGTPARLDARTIDFEILEPQYGDENPAKFSFSPETKPIKEQLPCFLVYTSKEVHDILRTGFDRSPLFNGTICGIGPRYCPSIEDKLRTFADKDQHQLFLEPEGSSTNEYYLNGFSSSLPWEVQWKALHKIRGFEDLHIFRPGYAIEYDYFPPTQLHHSLETKLVSGLYFAGQVNGTTGYEEAAAQGLIAGINAHRAMKGESPVVLKRDEAYIGVLIDDLVTKGVDEPYRMFTSRAEYRILLRQDNADIRLTPLGYKIGLISQKQYDHFTKKNTLVESLISFAREQSVKAAEINDYLKSVDSEPLSQGRKLYDILMRNNVTFDSLQNALPKLRKFIAANEITPEAIEEAEIQIKYKGYIEREKFIAEKLRRLENIRIPENFDFHSMNALTIEARQKLSCIRPETIGQASRIPGVSPADVNVLLVKFGR
;
A
#
# COMPACT_ATOMS: atom_id res chain seq x y z
N MET A 1 -5.94 14.09 35.62
CA MET A 1 -5.35 12.74 35.50
C MET A 1 -4.83 12.63 34.08
N THR A 2 -3.53 12.76 33.86
CA THR A 2 -2.92 12.61 32.53
C THR A 2 -2.76 11.12 32.25
N LEU A 3 -3.43 10.65 31.21
CA LEU A 3 -3.24 9.30 30.70
C LEU A 3 -2.08 9.35 29.73
N ASP A 4 -0.97 8.73 30.09
CA ASP A 4 0.31 8.80 29.39
C ASP A 4 0.56 7.54 28.56
N TYR A 5 0.91 7.71 27.29
CA TYR A 5 1.22 6.64 26.35
C TYR A 5 2.53 6.93 25.60
N ASP A 6 3.19 5.91 25.11
CA ASP A 6 4.33 6.10 24.22
C ASP A 6 3.88 6.58 22.83
N ILE A 7 2.86 5.90 22.30
CA ILE A 7 2.34 6.10 20.94
C ILE A 7 0.82 6.21 20.99
N ILE A 8 0.26 7.22 20.30
CA ILE A 8 -1.18 7.32 20.04
C ILE A 8 -1.42 7.16 18.55
N VAL A 9 -2.33 6.26 18.18
CA VAL A 9 -2.79 6.06 16.81
C VAL A 9 -4.19 6.63 16.69
N ILE A 10 -4.41 7.58 15.76
CA ILE A 10 -5.69 8.24 15.52
C ILE A 10 -6.35 7.62 14.29
N GLY A 11 -7.47 6.93 14.49
CA GLY A 11 -8.26 6.27 13.45
C GLY A 11 -8.12 4.75 13.45
N GLY A 12 -9.23 4.04 13.57
CA GLY A 12 -9.32 2.57 13.62
C GLY A 12 -9.49 1.91 12.24
N GLY A 13 -9.03 2.54 11.13
CA GLY A 13 -9.01 1.95 9.80
C GLY A 13 -7.87 0.93 9.62
N HIS A 14 -7.69 0.39 8.41
CA HIS A 14 -6.64 -0.62 8.12
C HIS A 14 -5.24 -0.14 8.51
N ALA A 15 -4.91 1.14 8.24
CA ALA A 15 -3.62 1.71 8.64
C ALA A 15 -3.47 1.77 10.16
N GLY A 16 -4.50 2.26 10.87
CA GLY A 16 -4.45 2.39 12.32
C GLY A 16 -4.39 1.05 13.04
N CYS A 17 -5.13 0.06 12.57
CA CYS A 17 -5.10 -1.29 13.13
C CYS A 17 -3.72 -1.95 13.01
N GLU A 18 -3.08 -1.86 11.84
CA GLU A 18 -1.71 -2.36 11.65
C GLU A 18 -0.68 -1.56 12.46
N ALA A 19 -0.78 -0.22 12.46
CA ALA A 19 0.15 0.62 13.21
C ALA A 19 0.08 0.34 14.72
N ALA A 20 -1.13 0.28 15.28
CA ALA A 20 -1.34 0.04 16.69
C ALA A 20 -0.90 -1.37 17.10
N SER A 21 -1.24 -2.39 16.31
CA SER A 21 -0.79 -3.76 16.52
C SER A 21 0.74 -3.87 16.51
N ALA A 22 1.39 -3.28 15.51
CA ALA A 22 2.85 -3.33 15.37
C ALA A 22 3.55 -2.64 16.54
N ALA A 23 3.17 -1.39 16.85
CA ALA A 23 3.79 -0.62 17.93
C ALA A 23 3.64 -1.31 19.31
N ALA A 24 2.45 -1.83 19.62
CA ALA A 24 2.18 -2.50 20.88
C ALA A 24 2.95 -3.83 21.00
N ARG A 25 2.95 -4.66 19.97
CA ARG A 25 3.66 -5.94 19.93
C ARG A 25 5.19 -5.77 20.05
N LEU A 26 5.72 -4.65 19.59
CA LEU A 26 7.13 -4.28 19.77
C LEU A 26 7.44 -3.78 21.19
N GLY A 27 6.41 -3.53 22.02
CA GLY A 27 6.56 -3.20 23.44
C GLY A 27 6.24 -1.74 23.80
N SER A 28 5.81 -0.89 22.86
CA SER A 28 5.34 0.46 23.17
C SER A 28 3.96 0.43 23.81
N ARG A 29 3.73 1.21 24.86
CA ARG A 29 2.40 1.44 25.41
C ARG A 29 1.59 2.29 24.44
N THR A 30 0.68 1.65 23.72
CA THR A 30 0.00 2.21 22.57
C THR A 30 -1.49 2.44 22.83
N LEU A 31 -2.00 3.62 22.50
CA LEU A 31 -3.42 3.94 22.50
C LEU A 31 -3.95 4.02 21.05
N LEU A 32 -5.00 3.29 20.74
CA LEU A 32 -5.77 3.43 19.51
C LEU A 32 -7.02 4.25 19.78
N LEU A 33 -7.10 5.45 19.23
CA LEU A 33 -8.31 6.30 19.26
C LEU A 33 -9.16 6.00 18.03
N THR A 34 -10.40 5.59 18.24
CA THR A 34 -11.37 5.32 17.18
C THR A 34 -12.74 5.86 17.52
N MET A 35 -13.46 6.37 16.53
CA MET A 35 -14.83 6.86 16.73
C MET A 35 -15.83 5.72 17.01
N ASP A 36 -15.56 4.52 16.50
CA ASP A 36 -16.42 3.35 16.66
C ASP A 36 -15.60 2.06 16.74
N MET A 37 -15.64 1.41 17.91
CA MET A 37 -14.93 0.14 18.14
C MET A 37 -15.55 -1.04 17.39
N ALA A 38 -16.84 -0.95 16.99
CA ALA A 38 -17.47 -2.00 16.20
C ALA A 38 -17.04 -1.99 14.73
N LYS A 39 -16.35 -0.93 14.28
CA LYS A 39 -15.98 -0.71 12.88
C LYS A 39 -14.47 -0.67 12.65
N LEU A 40 -13.70 -1.37 13.50
CA LEU A 40 -12.24 -1.49 13.32
C LEU A 40 -11.92 -2.18 11.99
N ALA A 41 -11.02 -1.58 11.21
CA ALA A 41 -10.64 -2.00 9.85
C ALA A 41 -11.85 -2.26 8.93
N ALA A 42 -12.95 -1.52 9.09
CA ALA A 42 -14.17 -1.74 8.32
C ALA A 42 -13.92 -1.56 6.81
N MET A 43 -14.41 -2.52 6.02
CA MET A 43 -14.36 -2.49 4.56
C MET A 43 -15.45 -1.56 4.00
N SER A 44 -15.17 -0.27 3.96
CA SER A 44 -16.15 0.77 3.58
C SER A 44 -16.56 0.72 2.10
N CYS A 45 -15.69 0.20 1.23
CA CYS A 45 -15.92 0.05 -0.20
C CYS A 45 -16.22 -1.42 -0.54
N ASN A 46 -15.38 -2.09 -1.29
CA ASN A 46 -15.57 -3.49 -1.67
C ASN A 46 -15.18 -4.46 -0.54
N PRO A 47 -15.84 -5.63 -0.45
CA PRO A 47 -15.55 -6.65 0.57
C PRO A 47 -14.37 -7.55 0.16
N ALA A 48 -13.28 -6.99 -0.36
CA ALA A 48 -12.18 -7.76 -0.89
C ALA A 48 -10.82 -7.22 -0.46
N VAL A 49 -9.87 -8.15 -0.28
CA VAL A 49 -8.45 -7.87 0.01
C VAL A 49 -7.60 -8.46 -1.12
N GLY A 50 -6.56 -7.73 -1.53
CA GLY A 50 -5.64 -8.15 -2.56
C GLY A 50 -6.08 -7.74 -3.98
N GLY A 51 -5.63 -8.51 -4.96
CA GLY A 51 -5.72 -8.17 -6.38
C GLY A 51 -4.41 -7.69 -6.94
N VAL A 52 -4.40 -7.19 -8.17
CA VAL A 52 -3.17 -6.84 -8.92
C VAL A 52 -2.30 -5.86 -8.15
N ALA A 53 -1.07 -6.22 -7.87
CA ALA A 53 -0.07 -5.59 -7.01
C ALA A 53 -0.44 -5.54 -5.51
N LYS A 54 -1.72 -5.48 -5.18
CA LYS A 54 -2.20 -5.39 -3.80
C LYS A 54 -2.03 -6.71 -3.05
N GLY A 55 -2.25 -7.84 -3.72
CA GLY A 55 -1.99 -9.16 -3.16
C GLY A 55 -0.53 -9.33 -2.75
N GLN A 56 0.41 -8.77 -3.53
CA GLN A 56 1.82 -8.73 -3.18
C GLN A 56 2.07 -7.93 -1.91
N ILE A 57 1.44 -6.76 -1.76
CA ILE A 57 1.55 -5.93 -0.55
C ILE A 57 1.04 -6.68 0.68
N VAL A 58 -0.09 -7.39 0.60
CA VAL A 58 -0.61 -8.17 1.74
C VAL A 58 0.35 -9.28 2.16
N ARG A 59 0.95 -9.96 1.19
CA ARG A 59 1.99 -10.98 1.45
C ARG A 59 3.23 -10.36 2.11
N GLU A 60 3.62 -9.13 1.72
CA GLU A 60 4.72 -8.40 2.33
C GLU A 60 4.39 -7.92 3.76
N ILE A 61 3.16 -7.45 4.00
CA ILE A 61 2.65 -7.12 5.33
C ILE A 61 2.76 -8.35 6.25
N ASP A 62 2.28 -9.50 5.80
CA ASP A 62 2.32 -10.75 6.55
C ASP A 62 3.76 -11.20 6.83
N ALA A 63 4.64 -11.14 5.84
CA ALA A 63 6.05 -11.50 5.96
C ALA A 63 6.83 -10.62 6.95
N LEU A 64 6.42 -9.37 7.14
CA LEU A 64 6.96 -8.46 8.16
C LEU A 64 6.33 -8.68 9.55
N GLY A 65 5.28 -9.49 9.67
CA GLY A 65 4.57 -9.76 10.91
C GLY A 65 3.32 -8.92 11.14
N GLY A 66 2.79 -8.23 10.10
CA GLY A 66 1.46 -7.60 10.13
C GLY A 66 0.33 -8.62 10.24
N GLN A 67 -0.90 -8.16 10.42
CA GLN A 67 -2.06 -9.00 10.72
C GLN A 67 -3.03 -9.15 9.55
N MET A 68 -2.99 -8.25 8.56
CA MET A 68 -3.99 -8.20 7.49
C MET A 68 -4.10 -9.52 6.72
N GLY A 69 -2.97 -10.15 6.37
CA GLY A 69 -2.96 -11.43 5.66
C GLY A 69 -3.63 -12.55 6.46
N ARG A 70 -3.30 -12.65 7.74
CA ARG A 70 -3.89 -13.64 8.67
C ARG A 70 -5.39 -13.42 8.86
N ILE A 71 -5.83 -12.19 9.09
CA ILE A 71 -7.26 -11.88 9.27
C ILE A 71 -8.03 -12.09 7.97
N THR A 72 -7.44 -11.79 6.82
CA THR A 72 -8.02 -12.12 5.52
C THR A 72 -8.29 -13.61 5.40
N ASP A 73 -7.31 -14.48 5.70
CA ASP A 73 -7.50 -15.93 5.63
C ASP A 73 -8.63 -16.45 6.54
N LEU A 74 -8.78 -15.87 7.74
CA LEU A 74 -9.82 -16.25 8.70
C LEU A 74 -11.23 -15.84 8.27
N THR A 75 -11.35 -14.88 7.36
CA THR A 75 -12.63 -14.27 6.98
C THR A 75 -12.94 -14.37 5.49
N THR A 76 -12.07 -15.04 4.74
CA THR A 76 -12.25 -15.31 3.31
C THR A 76 -13.51 -16.11 3.05
N ILE A 77 -14.31 -15.66 2.07
CA ILE A 77 -15.47 -16.36 1.53
C ILE A 77 -15.29 -16.80 0.08
N GLN A 78 -14.30 -16.24 -0.63
CA GLN A 78 -13.84 -16.69 -1.95
C GLN A 78 -12.39 -16.29 -2.15
N PHE A 79 -11.60 -17.17 -2.78
CA PHE A 79 -10.19 -16.90 -3.13
C PHE A 79 -9.92 -17.13 -4.62
N ARG A 80 -9.15 -16.24 -5.23
CA ARG A 80 -8.68 -16.37 -6.61
C ARG A 80 -7.24 -15.88 -6.74
N MET A 81 -6.42 -16.62 -7.46
CA MET A 81 -5.12 -16.15 -7.93
C MET A 81 -5.29 -15.49 -9.31
N LEU A 82 -5.21 -14.18 -9.35
CA LEU A 82 -5.33 -13.40 -10.58
C LEU A 82 -4.06 -13.46 -11.43
N ASN A 83 -4.20 -13.28 -12.74
CA ASN A 83 -3.09 -13.21 -13.70
C ASN A 83 -2.23 -14.49 -13.80
N ARG A 84 -2.74 -15.66 -13.51
CA ARG A 84 -1.98 -16.94 -13.62
C ARG A 84 -1.36 -17.11 -15.02
N SER A 85 -2.07 -16.74 -16.09
CA SER A 85 -1.57 -16.84 -17.47
C SER A 85 -0.44 -15.86 -17.81
N LYS A 86 -0.16 -14.85 -16.96
CA LYS A 86 0.87 -13.83 -17.19
C LYS A 86 2.21 -14.11 -16.51
N GLY A 87 2.33 -15.28 -15.87
CA GLY A 87 3.54 -15.71 -15.17
C GLY A 87 3.64 -15.21 -13.72
N ALA A 88 4.54 -15.85 -12.96
CA ALA A 88 4.66 -15.70 -11.50
C ALA A 88 4.89 -14.24 -11.01
N ALA A 89 5.58 -13.41 -11.80
CA ALA A 89 5.78 -11.99 -11.49
C ALA A 89 4.47 -11.16 -11.44
N MET A 90 3.41 -11.69 -12.06
CA MET A 90 2.11 -11.01 -12.16
C MET A 90 1.02 -11.69 -11.31
N TRP A 91 1.30 -12.86 -10.76
CA TRP A 91 0.35 -13.58 -9.89
C TRP A 91 -0.02 -12.71 -8.69
N SER A 92 -1.30 -12.57 -8.48
CA SER A 92 -1.83 -11.62 -7.50
C SER A 92 -3.00 -12.26 -6.76
N PRO A 93 -2.82 -12.68 -5.50
CA PRO A 93 -3.91 -13.26 -4.72
C PRO A 93 -4.98 -12.21 -4.42
N ARG A 94 -6.25 -12.64 -4.48
CA ARG A 94 -7.42 -11.85 -4.10
C ARG A 94 -8.41 -12.71 -3.35
N ALA A 95 -8.88 -12.21 -2.20
CA ALA A 95 -9.94 -12.82 -1.43
C ALA A 95 -11.13 -11.88 -1.32
N GLN A 96 -12.35 -12.43 -1.52
CA GLN A 96 -13.55 -11.82 -0.99
C GLN A 96 -13.65 -12.21 0.48
N CYS A 97 -14.00 -11.26 1.34
CA CYS A 97 -14.07 -11.45 2.78
C CYS A 97 -15.49 -11.24 3.28
N ASP A 98 -15.86 -11.94 4.33
CA ASP A 98 -17.01 -11.58 5.15
C ASP A 98 -16.68 -10.30 5.92
N LYS A 99 -17.28 -9.20 5.50
CA LYS A 99 -16.99 -7.85 5.96
C LYS A 99 -17.22 -7.66 7.47
N THR A 100 -18.27 -8.25 8.01
CA THR A 100 -18.59 -8.16 9.43
C THR A 100 -17.56 -8.94 10.25
N ARG A 101 -17.30 -10.20 9.87
CA ARG A 101 -16.29 -11.02 10.52
C ARG A 101 -14.91 -10.43 10.42
N PHE A 102 -14.57 -9.74 9.32
CA PHE A 102 -13.27 -9.08 9.17
C PHE A 102 -13.04 -8.00 10.24
N SER A 103 -14.06 -7.15 10.51
CA SER A 103 -13.98 -6.15 11.58
C SER A 103 -13.96 -6.80 12.96
N GLU A 104 -14.73 -7.86 13.19
CA GLU A 104 -14.78 -8.60 14.45
C GLU A 104 -13.44 -9.28 14.76
N GLU A 105 -12.80 -9.92 13.77
CA GLU A 105 -11.48 -10.56 13.91
C GLU A 105 -10.39 -9.53 14.17
N TRP A 106 -10.43 -8.37 13.50
CA TRP A 106 -9.55 -7.26 13.82
C TRP A 106 -9.74 -6.78 15.25
N ARG A 107 -10.98 -6.53 15.66
CA ARG A 107 -11.30 -6.13 17.03
C ARG A 107 -10.77 -7.14 18.04
N ARG A 108 -11.07 -8.42 17.85
CA ARG A 108 -10.58 -9.50 18.71
C ARG A 108 -9.06 -9.53 18.78
N THR A 109 -8.39 -9.36 17.66
CA THR A 109 -6.91 -9.35 17.60
C THR A 109 -6.35 -8.18 18.39
N LEU A 110 -6.89 -6.97 18.22
CA LEU A 110 -6.39 -5.76 18.90
C LEU A 110 -6.69 -5.78 20.40
N GLU A 111 -7.89 -6.18 20.83
CA GLU A 111 -8.25 -6.31 22.24
C GLU A 111 -7.40 -7.35 23.00
N ASN A 112 -6.87 -8.37 22.30
CA ASN A 112 -5.97 -9.37 22.87
C ASN A 112 -4.47 -9.06 22.66
N THR A 113 -4.15 -7.88 22.11
CA THR A 113 -2.76 -7.46 21.95
C THR A 113 -2.27 -6.77 23.24
N TRP A 114 -1.23 -7.34 23.85
CA TRP A 114 -0.62 -6.76 25.05
C TRP A 114 -0.06 -5.36 24.75
N ASN A 115 -0.08 -4.46 25.74
CA ASN A 115 0.29 -3.03 25.61
C ASN A 115 -0.58 -2.18 24.67
N LEU A 116 -1.66 -2.73 24.10
CA LEU A 116 -2.59 -1.99 23.28
C LEU A 116 -3.86 -1.64 24.08
N TYR A 117 -4.18 -0.37 24.09
CA TYR A 117 -5.39 0.19 24.69
C TYR A 117 -6.24 0.83 23.61
N ILE A 118 -7.55 0.70 23.72
CA ILE A 118 -8.49 1.28 22.76
C ILE A 118 -9.38 2.29 23.50
N TRP A 119 -9.55 3.47 22.89
CA TRP A 119 -10.44 4.50 23.40
C TRP A 119 -11.41 4.93 22.30
N GLN A 120 -12.71 4.91 22.64
CA GLN A 120 -13.75 5.29 21.68
C GLN A 120 -14.11 6.77 21.84
N ASP A 121 -13.51 7.61 20.99
CA ASP A 121 -13.83 9.03 20.82
C ASP A 121 -13.19 9.56 19.53
N ALA A 122 -13.57 10.76 19.11
CA ALA A 122 -12.93 11.47 18.01
C ALA A 122 -11.79 12.35 18.54
N ALA A 123 -10.62 12.30 17.89
CA ALA A 123 -9.57 13.28 18.11
C ALA A 123 -9.95 14.60 17.41
N THR A 124 -9.78 15.72 18.11
CA THR A 124 -10.13 17.07 17.61
C THR A 124 -8.93 18.00 17.54
N GLU A 125 -7.88 17.74 18.32
CA GLU A 125 -6.71 18.62 18.38
C GLU A 125 -5.44 17.83 18.66
N LEU A 126 -4.35 18.23 17.99
CA LEU A 126 -3.01 17.77 18.27
C LEU A 126 -2.30 18.78 19.18
N LEU A 127 -1.66 18.28 20.24
CA LEU A 127 -0.96 19.09 21.22
C LEU A 127 0.54 19.09 20.90
N PHE A 128 1.14 20.29 20.81
CA PHE A 128 2.54 20.47 20.44
C PHE A 128 3.35 21.11 21.57
N ALA A 129 4.67 20.92 21.52
CA ALA A 129 5.66 21.63 22.31
C ALA A 129 6.87 21.97 21.44
N PRO A 130 7.72 22.95 21.82
CA PRO A 130 9.02 23.10 21.20
C PRO A 130 9.80 21.79 21.21
N ALA A 131 10.43 21.43 20.09
CA ALA A 131 11.28 20.24 20.07
C ALA A 131 12.47 20.44 20.99
N PRO A 132 12.90 19.43 21.75
CA PRO A 132 14.14 19.53 22.53
C PRO A 132 15.30 19.84 21.59
N GLU A 133 16.16 20.77 21.99
CA GLU A 133 17.40 21.04 21.27
C GLU A 133 18.22 19.73 21.23
N THR A 134 18.44 19.21 20.02
CA THR A 134 19.36 18.10 19.84
C THR A 134 20.78 18.63 20.11
N ASN A 135 21.34 18.35 21.28
CA ASN A 135 22.76 18.46 21.46
C ASN A 135 23.43 17.59 20.40
N ALA A 136 24.14 18.26 19.49
CA ALA A 136 24.95 17.59 18.48
C ALA A 136 25.82 16.55 19.16
N ALA A 137 25.85 15.35 18.65
CA ALA A 137 26.73 14.30 19.11
C ALA A 137 28.17 14.82 19.14
N PRO A 138 29.01 14.42 20.11
CA PRO A 138 30.40 14.85 20.15
C PRO A 138 31.07 14.38 18.86
N SER A 139 31.70 15.32 18.17
CA SER A 139 32.58 15.08 17.04
C SER A 139 33.66 14.06 17.45
N ASP A 140 33.71 12.93 16.81
CA ASP A 140 34.86 12.02 16.89
C ASP A 140 36.09 12.75 16.36
N ASN A 141 36.89 13.27 17.29
CA ASN A 141 38.22 13.75 17.01
C ASN A 141 39.14 12.53 16.78
N LEU A 142 39.43 12.23 15.53
CA LEU A 142 40.63 11.51 15.14
C LEU A 142 41.78 12.51 15.05
N PRO A 143 42.97 12.22 15.60
CA PRO A 143 44.09 13.15 15.67
C PRO A 143 44.69 13.37 14.26
N ASP A 144 44.87 14.64 13.98
CA ASP A 144 45.47 15.15 12.75
C ASP A 144 47.01 15.10 12.88
N GLU A 145 47.68 14.49 11.94
CA GLU A 145 49.13 14.61 11.75
C GLU A 145 49.48 15.55 10.59
N THR A 146 49.97 16.70 11.02
CA THR A 146 51.05 17.54 10.43
C THR A 146 50.93 18.19 9.04
N THR A 147 50.99 19.52 9.14
CA THR A 147 51.85 20.54 8.45
C THR A 147 51.50 20.91 6.99
N THR A 148 51.41 22.13 6.59
CA THR A 148 52.17 23.38 6.74
C THR A 148 51.46 24.54 6.03
N SER A 149 51.62 25.71 6.60
CA SER A 149 51.23 27.06 6.22
C SER A 149 51.55 27.49 4.76
N PHE A 150 50.69 28.38 4.21
CA PHE A 150 51.13 29.65 3.64
C PHE A 150 49.99 30.68 3.52
N ASN A 151 50.33 31.90 3.99
CA ASN A 151 49.58 33.16 4.00
C ASN A 151 49.25 33.74 2.62
N SER A 152 48.13 34.40 2.44
CA SER A 152 48.07 35.87 2.17
C SER A 152 46.65 36.33 1.81
N ALA A 153 46.19 37.37 2.54
CA ALA A 153 45.11 38.32 2.16
C ALA A 153 45.79 39.58 1.63
N PRO A 154 45.08 40.69 1.27
CA PRO A 154 43.69 41.01 1.07
C PRO A 154 43.40 41.83 -0.21
N GLY A 155 42.13 42.20 -0.48
CA GLY A 155 41.80 43.21 -1.50
C GLY A 155 40.30 43.50 -1.61
N THR A 156 39.87 44.54 -0.95
CA THR A 156 38.62 45.30 -1.08
C THR A 156 38.43 45.90 -2.48
N ILE A 157 37.18 46.12 -2.94
CA ILE A 157 36.53 47.40 -3.24
C ILE A 157 35.15 47.22 -3.89
N SER A 158 34.21 47.98 -3.35
CA SER A 158 32.84 48.34 -3.66
C SER A 158 32.52 48.77 -5.10
N SER A 159 31.26 48.61 -5.52
CA SER A 159 30.39 49.74 -5.90
C SER A 159 29.01 49.29 -6.33
N ALA A 160 28.03 50.07 -5.96
CA ALA A 160 26.61 49.95 -6.17
C ALA A 160 26.16 50.26 -7.61
N ALA A 161 25.04 49.71 -8.02
CA ALA A 161 24.07 50.42 -8.89
C ALA A 161 22.69 49.73 -8.75
N GLU A 162 21.74 50.55 -8.34
CA GLU A 162 20.30 50.28 -8.29
C GLU A 162 19.71 50.21 -9.71
N SER A 163 18.70 49.36 -9.90
CA SER A 163 17.60 49.65 -10.83
C SER A 163 16.37 48.83 -10.48
N ASP A 164 15.29 49.54 -10.18
CA ASP A 164 13.93 49.11 -9.94
C ASP A 164 13.35 48.28 -11.09
N ALA A 165 12.58 47.25 -10.77
CA ALA A 165 11.42 46.83 -11.55
C ALA A 165 10.53 45.85 -10.78
N ASP A 166 9.31 46.24 -10.55
CA ASP A 166 8.04 45.52 -10.33
C ASP A 166 8.01 44.28 -9.44
N SER A 167 7.53 44.49 -8.25
CA SER A 167 7.14 43.50 -7.25
C SER A 167 5.69 43.07 -7.44
N ASP A 168 5.48 41.80 -7.76
CA ASP A 168 4.20 41.09 -7.63
C ASP A 168 3.91 40.82 -6.12
N PRO A 169 2.77 41.28 -5.56
CA PRO A 169 2.52 41.22 -4.11
C PRO A 169 1.98 39.87 -3.58
N THR A 170 2.07 38.73 -4.31
CA THR A 170 1.50 37.46 -3.88
C THR A 170 2.50 36.45 -3.29
N LEU A 171 3.78 36.79 -3.20
CA LEU A 171 4.76 35.96 -2.48
C LEU A 171 4.93 36.48 -1.04
N ARG A 172 3.98 36.15 -0.17
CA ARG A 172 4.15 36.39 1.27
C ARG A 172 5.21 35.43 1.82
N ASN A 173 6.21 36.06 2.41
CA ASN A 173 7.31 35.53 3.21
C ASN A 173 6.92 34.27 4.00
N ALA A 174 7.62 33.17 3.77
CA ALA A 174 7.67 32.09 4.71
C ALA A 174 8.26 32.61 6.03
N PRO A 175 7.66 32.28 7.20
CA PRO A 175 8.21 32.75 8.47
C PRO A 175 9.55 32.06 8.70
N SER A 176 10.59 32.87 8.81
CA SER A 176 11.92 32.45 9.26
C SER A 176 11.84 31.90 10.69
N ALA A 177 12.39 30.70 10.89
CA ALA A 177 12.77 30.14 12.19
C ALA A 177 11.65 30.02 13.24
N VAL A 178 10.60 29.24 12.95
CA VAL A 178 9.86 28.56 14.01
C VAL A 178 10.73 27.38 14.43
N GLY A 179 11.16 27.31 15.70
CA GLY A 179 11.86 26.17 16.25
C GLY A 179 11.10 24.89 15.93
N LYS A 180 11.80 23.79 15.61
CA LYS A 180 11.14 22.51 15.30
C LYS A 180 10.10 22.19 16.38
N LEU A 181 8.88 21.87 15.98
CA LEU A 181 7.82 21.44 16.90
C LEU A 181 7.94 19.94 17.15
N ALA A 182 7.52 19.49 18.31
CA ALA A 182 7.36 18.08 18.65
C ALA A 182 5.91 17.82 19.08
N ILE A 183 5.40 16.65 18.74
CA ILE A 183 4.09 16.20 19.24
C ILE A 183 4.19 15.90 20.73
N ARG A 184 3.14 16.26 21.50
CA ARG A 184 3.06 16.04 22.94
C ARG A 184 1.83 15.26 23.36
N GLY A 185 0.76 15.26 22.56
CA GLY A 185 -0.46 14.60 22.92
C GLY A 185 -1.60 14.87 21.94
N VAL A 186 -2.78 14.43 22.36
CA VAL A 186 -4.02 14.53 21.59
C VAL A 186 -5.16 14.91 22.54
N ARG A 187 -6.04 15.83 22.10
CA ARG A 187 -7.31 16.14 22.76
C ARG A 187 -8.46 15.53 21.98
N THR A 188 -9.39 14.91 22.70
CA THR A 188 -10.60 14.30 22.11
C THR A 188 -11.80 15.25 22.16
N ARG A 189 -12.88 14.90 21.43
CA ARG A 189 -14.12 15.67 21.40
C ARG A 189 -14.80 15.77 22.78
N MET A 190 -14.64 14.74 23.62
CA MET A 190 -15.14 14.76 24.99
C MET A 190 -14.25 15.55 25.96
N GLY A 191 -13.20 16.21 25.46
CA GLY A 191 -12.28 17.03 26.23
C GLY A 191 -11.20 16.25 26.99
N VAL A 192 -11.05 14.97 26.76
CA VAL A 192 -9.98 14.16 27.37
C VAL A 192 -8.66 14.44 26.67
N GLU A 193 -7.62 14.72 27.44
CA GLU A 193 -6.26 14.89 26.94
C GLU A 193 -5.42 13.66 27.26
N PHE A 194 -4.75 13.14 26.25
CA PHE A 194 -3.78 12.08 26.33
C PHE A 194 -2.40 12.61 26.00
N SER A 195 -1.42 12.39 26.87
CA SER A 195 -0.02 12.69 26.57
C SER A 195 0.67 11.54 25.86
N CYS A 196 1.60 11.86 24.96
CA CYS A 196 2.41 10.87 24.28
C CYS A 196 3.68 11.48 23.68
N ARG A 197 4.58 10.62 23.23
CA ARG A 197 5.81 11.03 22.51
C ARG A 197 5.66 10.92 20.99
N LYS A 198 4.76 10.07 20.50
CA LYS A 198 4.55 9.85 19.07
C LYS A 198 3.05 9.75 18.78
N VAL A 199 2.65 10.32 17.62
CA VAL A 199 1.29 10.21 17.10
C VAL A 199 1.35 9.68 15.69
N ILE A 200 0.46 8.73 15.35
CA ILE A 200 0.27 8.23 13.99
C ILE A 200 -1.15 8.60 13.55
N LEU A 201 -1.28 9.50 12.58
CA LEU A 201 -2.56 9.95 12.02
C LEU A 201 -2.97 9.03 10.86
N THR A 202 -4.14 8.38 11.00
CA THR A 202 -4.67 7.39 10.03
C THR A 202 -6.16 7.60 9.75
N SER A 203 -6.60 8.84 9.67
CA SER A 203 -8.02 9.25 9.70
C SER A 203 -8.88 8.88 8.47
N GLY A 204 -8.30 8.29 7.42
CA GLY A 204 -9.06 7.80 6.26
C GLY A 204 -9.84 8.91 5.55
N THR A 205 -11.15 8.68 5.28
CA THR A 205 -12.05 9.63 4.62
C THR A 205 -12.78 10.56 5.59
N PHE A 206 -12.36 10.63 6.87
CA PHE A 206 -13.15 11.28 7.92
C PHE A 206 -12.79 12.75 8.13
N LEU A 207 -11.57 13.20 7.81
CA LEU A 207 -11.17 14.60 7.96
C LEU A 207 -11.94 15.49 6.96
N GLY A 208 -12.79 16.37 7.49
CA GLY A 208 -13.67 17.22 6.68
C GLY A 208 -14.49 16.44 5.66
N GLY A 209 -14.89 15.20 6.01
CA GLY A 209 -15.59 14.28 5.12
C GLY A 209 -16.98 14.78 4.74
N VAL A 210 -17.30 14.79 3.43
CA VAL A 210 -18.62 15.15 2.89
C VAL A 210 -19.06 14.11 1.87
N MET A 211 -20.23 13.54 2.09
CA MET A 211 -20.86 12.58 1.17
C MET A 211 -21.78 13.32 0.19
N HIS A 212 -21.77 12.89 -1.08
CA HIS A 212 -22.55 13.49 -2.15
C HIS A 212 -23.37 12.44 -2.91
N CYS A 213 -24.68 12.67 -3.05
CA CYS A 213 -25.60 11.88 -3.86
C CYS A 213 -26.57 12.82 -4.59
N GLY A 214 -26.31 13.12 -5.87
CA GLY A 214 -26.98 14.18 -6.60
C GLY A 214 -26.83 15.54 -5.89
N ALA A 215 -27.93 16.23 -5.66
CA ALA A 215 -27.96 17.50 -4.95
C ALA A 215 -27.89 17.37 -3.42
N SER A 216 -27.96 16.14 -2.88
CA SER A 216 -27.91 15.90 -1.44
C SER A 216 -26.48 15.80 -0.95
N HIS A 217 -26.18 16.54 0.12
CA HIS A 217 -24.89 16.54 0.78
C HIS A 217 -25.07 16.25 2.26
N ALA A 218 -24.17 15.42 2.82
CA ALA A 218 -24.17 15.11 4.24
C ALA A 218 -22.73 15.05 4.75
N GLU A 219 -22.44 15.68 5.88
CA GLU A 219 -21.19 15.51 6.57
C GLU A 219 -21.04 14.08 7.06
N GLY A 220 -19.88 13.48 6.82
CA GLY A 220 -19.57 12.14 7.25
C GLY A 220 -18.39 11.53 6.52
N GLY A 221 -17.67 10.66 7.19
CA GLY A 221 -16.57 9.89 6.59
C GLY A 221 -17.05 8.64 5.85
N ARG A 222 -18.25 8.18 6.15
CA ARG A 222 -18.92 7.01 5.58
C ARG A 222 -20.40 7.08 5.94
N ALA A 223 -21.29 6.45 5.15
CA ALA A 223 -22.72 6.40 5.47
C ALA A 223 -22.99 5.88 6.89
N GLY A 224 -23.66 6.68 7.70
CA GLY A 224 -23.95 6.42 9.12
C GLY A 224 -22.82 6.77 10.09
N ASP A 225 -21.73 7.39 9.65
CA ASP A 225 -20.61 7.83 10.50
C ASP A 225 -20.33 9.31 10.32
N ALA A 226 -20.11 10.03 11.44
CA ALA A 226 -19.82 11.46 11.43
C ALA A 226 -18.45 11.78 10.79
N ALA A 227 -18.27 13.02 10.33
CA ALA A 227 -16.98 13.56 9.96
C ALA A 227 -16.13 13.90 11.20
N SER A 228 -14.84 14.04 11.01
CA SER A 228 -13.87 14.51 12.01
C SER A 228 -13.39 15.91 11.64
N HIS A 229 -13.44 16.83 12.59
CA HIS A 229 -13.02 18.22 12.44
C HIS A 229 -11.98 18.59 13.49
N GLY A 230 -11.23 19.69 13.27
CA GLY A 230 -10.26 20.25 14.17
C GLY A 230 -8.80 19.83 13.88
N ILE A 231 -8.56 18.58 13.48
CA ILE A 231 -7.19 18.09 13.18
C ILE A 231 -6.61 18.79 11.94
N THR A 232 -7.38 18.92 10.86
CA THR A 232 -6.91 19.61 9.63
C THR A 232 -6.58 21.06 9.92
N GLU A 233 -7.43 21.74 10.64
CA GLU A 233 -7.25 23.15 11.03
C GLU A 233 -6.01 23.33 11.92
N SER A 234 -5.82 22.45 12.89
CA SER A 234 -4.64 22.42 13.77
C SER A 234 -3.34 22.26 12.97
N LEU A 235 -3.33 21.37 12.00
CA LEU A 235 -2.16 21.13 11.14
C LEU A 235 -1.90 22.28 10.16
N ARG A 236 -2.94 22.87 9.57
CA ARG A 236 -2.81 24.08 8.73
C ARG A 236 -2.22 25.26 9.48
N ALA A 237 -2.63 25.44 10.73
CA ALA A 237 -2.15 26.56 11.56
C ALA A 237 -0.63 26.51 11.81
N ILE A 238 -0.01 25.35 11.74
CA ILE A 238 1.44 25.17 11.91
C ILE A 238 2.19 24.98 10.58
N GLY A 239 1.51 25.16 9.43
CA GLY A 239 2.14 25.25 8.13
C GLY A 239 2.05 23.99 7.25
N PHE A 240 1.24 22.98 7.60
CA PHE A 240 0.99 21.86 6.70
C PHE A 240 0.14 22.27 5.50
N GLU A 241 0.59 21.88 4.32
CA GLU A 241 -0.21 21.92 3.11
C GLU A 241 -1.29 20.85 3.14
N THR A 242 -2.49 21.17 2.68
CA THR A 242 -3.63 20.25 2.60
C THR A 242 -4.32 20.37 1.26
N GLY A 243 -4.96 19.30 0.82
CA GLY A 243 -5.80 19.28 -0.36
C GLY A 243 -7.07 18.48 -0.14
N ARG A 244 -7.89 18.39 -1.18
CA ARG A 244 -9.13 17.57 -1.18
C ARG A 244 -9.00 16.45 -2.18
N MET A 245 -9.39 15.24 -1.77
CA MET A 245 -9.52 14.07 -2.64
C MET A 245 -10.93 13.50 -2.59
N LYS A 246 -11.30 12.79 -3.65
CA LYS A 246 -12.62 12.15 -3.77
C LYS A 246 -12.47 10.65 -3.99
N THR A 247 -13.33 9.87 -3.36
CA THR A 247 -13.59 8.49 -3.70
C THR A 247 -15.10 8.24 -3.81
N GLY A 248 -15.53 7.02 -4.08
CA GLY A 248 -16.95 6.71 -4.19
C GLY A 248 -17.23 5.23 -3.95
N THR A 249 -18.51 4.93 -3.74
CA THR A 249 -19.01 3.57 -3.51
C THR A 249 -20.33 3.37 -4.27
N PRO A 250 -20.65 2.16 -4.77
CA PRO A 250 -21.94 1.86 -5.39
C PRO A 250 -23.04 1.64 -4.37
N ALA A 251 -24.26 1.52 -4.86
CA ALA A 251 -25.40 1.08 -4.07
C ALA A 251 -25.16 -0.31 -3.45
N ARG A 252 -25.84 -0.57 -2.35
CA ARG A 252 -25.91 -1.91 -1.75
C ARG A 252 -27.25 -2.55 -2.08
N LEU A 253 -27.18 -3.78 -2.56
CA LEU A 253 -28.28 -4.50 -3.17
C LEU A 253 -28.77 -5.61 -2.26
N ASP A 254 -30.09 -5.84 -2.25
CA ASP A 254 -30.71 -6.94 -1.50
C ASP A 254 -30.78 -8.20 -2.37
N ALA A 255 -30.01 -9.21 -2.01
CA ALA A 255 -29.92 -10.47 -2.73
C ALA A 255 -31.26 -11.18 -2.92
N ARG A 256 -32.22 -10.98 -1.98
CA ARG A 256 -33.56 -11.62 -2.06
C ARG A 256 -34.38 -11.18 -3.26
N THR A 257 -33.98 -10.09 -3.90
CA THR A 257 -34.68 -9.43 -5.02
C THR A 257 -33.88 -9.49 -6.33
N ILE A 258 -32.85 -10.33 -6.36
CA ILE A 258 -32.00 -10.55 -7.53
C ILE A 258 -32.27 -11.96 -8.08
N ASP A 259 -32.49 -12.04 -9.39
CA ASP A 259 -32.62 -13.30 -10.10
C ASP A 259 -31.23 -13.88 -10.45
N PHE A 260 -30.65 -14.67 -9.53
CA PHE A 260 -29.36 -15.28 -9.71
C PHE A 260 -29.34 -16.39 -10.77
N GLU A 261 -30.48 -16.97 -11.13
CA GLU A 261 -30.53 -18.11 -12.08
C GLU A 261 -30.10 -17.69 -13.49
N ILE A 262 -30.31 -16.42 -13.83
CA ILE A 262 -29.94 -15.88 -15.16
C ILE A 262 -28.58 -15.18 -15.18
N LEU A 263 -27.90 -15.07 -14.03
CA LEU A 263 -26.57 -14.45 -13.93
C LEU A 263 -25.45 -15.48 -14.08
N GLU A 264 -24.33 -15.03 -14.65
CA GLU A 264 -23.13 -15.87 -14.82
C GLU A 264 -22.33 -15.95 -13.51
N PRO A 265 -22.24 -17.13 -12.86
CA PRO A 265 -21.47 -17.26 -11.64
C PRO A 265 -19.97 -17.24 -11.92
N GLN A 266 -19.21 -16.54 -11.05
CA GLN A 266 -17.77 -16.53 -11.04
C GLN A 266 -17.27 -17.20 -9.76
N TYR A 267 -16.82 -18.46 -9.90
CA TYR A 267 -16.32 -19.25 -8.79
C TYR A 267 -14.89 -18.86 -8.40
N GLY A 268 -14.51 -19.20 -7.18
CA GLY A 268 -13.13 -19.17 -6.71
C GLY A 268 -12.25 -20.26 -7.34
N ASP A 269 -10.97 -20.25 -7.01
CA ASP A 269 -10.05 -21.31 -7.45
C ASP A 269 -10.46 -22.67 -6.83
N GLU A 270 -10.40 -23.76 -7.58
CA GLU A 270 -10.71 -25.12 -7.08
C GLU A 270 -9.78 -25.54 -5.94
N ASN A 271 -8.50 -25.18 -6.07
CA ASN A 271 -7.49 -25.37 -5.03
C ASN A 271 -7.02 -24.01 -4.55
N PRO A 272 -7.77 -23.36 -3.64
CA PRO A 272 -7.44 -22.03 -3.18
C PRO A 272 -6.16 -22.01 -2.36
N ALA A 273 -5.31 -20.99 -2.58
CA ALA A 273 -4.22 -20.68 -1.70
C ALA A 273 -4.71 -19.80 -0.53
N LYS A 274 -3.78 -19.23 0.22
CA LYS A 274 -4.04 -18.28 1.32
C LYS A 274 -3.05 -17.13 1.28
N PHE A 275 -3.32 -16.07 2.05
CA PHE A 275 -2.42 -14.92 2.13
C PHE A 275 -1.28 -15.13 3.12
N SER A 276 -1.57 -15.61 4.32
CA SER A 276 -0.57 -15.69 5.38
C SER A 276 0.40 -16.85 5.18
N PHE A 277 1.68 -16.60 5.44
CA PHE A 277 2.71 -17.64 5.54
C PHE A 277 2.59 -18.46 6.83
N SER A 278 1.80 -18.00 7.80
CA SER A 278 1.62 -18.69 9.07
C SER A 278 0.92 -20.06 8.87
N PRO A 279 1.42 -21.12 9.51
CA PRO A 279 0.74 -22.43 9.51
C PRO A 279 -0.57 -22.44 10.32
N GLU A 280 -0.87 -21.37 11.05
CA GLU A 280 -2.08 -21.25 11.88
C GLU A 280 -3.34 -20.97 11.06
N THR A 281 -3.19 -20.38 9.87
CA THR A 281 -4.31 -20.19 8.92
C THR A 281 -4.34 -21.32 7.89
N LYS A 282 -5.54 -21.55 7.33
CA LYS A 282 -5.76 -22.58 6.32
C LYS A 282 -6.49 -21.98 5.12
N PRO A 283 -6.27 -22.52 3.92
CA PRO A 283 -7.10 -22.16 2.78
C PRO A 283 -8.58 -22.43 3.06
N ILE A 284 -9.44 -21.61 2.45
CA ILE A 284 -10.90 -21.81 2.54
C ILE A 284 -11.32 -23.11 1.84
N LYS A 285 -12.32 -23.79 2.40
CA LYS A 285 -12.87 -25.04 1.83
C LYS A 285 -14.13 -24.81 1.02
N GLU A 286 -15.07 -24.05 1.58
CA GLU A 286 -16.37 -23.76 0.95
C GLU A 286 -16.40 -22.30 0.50
N GLN A 287 -16.66 -22.06 -0.78
CA GLN A 287 -16.57 -20.74 -1.38
C GLN A 287 -17.92 -20.28 -1.93
N LEU A 288 -18.23 -19.00 -1.73
CA LEU A 288 -19.38 -18.34 -2.34
C LEU A 288 -19.00 -17.77 -3.72
N PRO A 289 -19.86 -17.91 -4.75
CA PRO A 289 -19.61 -17.28 -6.04
C PRO A 289 -19.84 -15.78 -5.98
N CYS A 290 -19.10 -15.03 -6.82
CA CYS A 290 -19.51 -13.73 -7.31
C CYS A 290 -20.28 -13.92 -8.63
N PHE A 291 -20.91 -12.87 -9.16
CA PHE A 291 -21.64 -12.96 -10.41
C PHE A 291 -21.22 -11.85 -11.36
N LEU A 292 -21.18 -12.17 -12.65
CA LEU A 292 -20.95 -11.21 -13.71
C LEU A 292 -22.29 -10.58 -14.11
N VAL A 293 -22.31 -9.26 -14.21
CA VAL A 293 -23.45 -8.47 -14.65
C VAL A 293 -22.97 -7.41 -15.65
N TYR A 294 -23.85 -6.96 -16.51
CA TYR A 294 -23.50 -5.99 -17.55
C TYR A 294 -24.51 -4.86 -17.58
N THR A 295 -24.02 -3.64 -17.77
CA THR A 295 -24.90 -2.53 -18.16
C THR A 295 -25.32 -2.69 -19.62
N SER A 296 -26.36 -1.96 -20.02
CA SER A 296 -26.83 -1.87 -21.42
C SER A 296 -26.91 -0.42 -21.85
N LYS A 297 -27.18 -0.19 -23.14
CA LYS A 297 -27.42 1.15 -23.67
C LYS A 297 -28.59 1.85 -22.96
N GLU A 298 -29.68 1.12 -22.67
CA GLU A 298 -30.82 1.65 -21.90
C GLU A 298 -30.40 2.13 -20.52
N VAL A 299 -29.56 1.33 -19.80
CA VAL A 299 -28.96 1.73 -18.51
C VAL A 299 -28.15 3.01 -18.66
N HIS A 300 -27.32 3.10 -19.71
CA HIS A 300 -26.50 4.28 -19.98
C HIS A 300 -27.32 5.53 -20.25
N ASP A 301 -28.40 5.41 -21.04
CA ASP A 301 -29.28 6.53 -21.39
C ASP A 301 -29.98 7.07 -20.14
N ILE A 302 -30.44 6.19 -19.25
CA ILE A 302 -31.01 6.60 -17.96
C ILE A 302 -29.96 7.32 -17.07
N LEU A 303 -28.75 6.78 -16.96
CA LEU A 303 -27.68 7.41 -16.16
C LEU A 303 -27.31 8.81 -16.69
N ARG A 304 -27.30 9.00 -18.01
CA ARG A 304 -27.02 10.31 -18.64
C ARG A 304 -28.07 11.36 -18.27
N THR A 305 -29.30 11.00 -17.98
CA THR A 305 -30.36 11.96 -17.55
C THR A 305 -30.04 12.65 -16.20
N GLY A 306 -29.05 12.14 -15.45
CA GLY A 306 -28.61 12.71 -14.18
C GLY A 306 -27.31 13.51 -14.25
N PHE A 307 -26.68 13.65 -15.42
CA PHE A 307 -25.36 14.25 -15.54
C PHE A 307 -25.32 15.74 -15.16
N ASP A 308 -26.35 16.48 -15.45
CA ASP A 308 -26.55 17.88 -15.07
C ASP A 308 -26.63 18.08 -13.54
N ARG A 309 -27.08 17.05 -12.83
CA ARG A 309 -27.22 17.02 -11.37
C ARG A 309 -26.10 16.23 -10.69
N SER A 310 -25.09 15.78 -11.41
CA SER A 310 -23.96 15.08 -10.85
C SER A 310 -23.03 16.07 -10.14
N PRO A 311 -22.76 15.90 -8.83
CA PRO A 311 -21.84 16.76 -8.10
C PRO A 311 -20.40 16.69 -8.65
N LEU A 312 -20.07 15.63 -9.39
CA LEU A 312 -18.80 15.47 -10.06
C LEU A 312 -18.69 16.37 -11.31
N PHE A 313 -19.80 16.60 -12.04
CA PHE A 313 -19.81 17.33 -13.30
C PHE A 313 -20.23 18.80 -13.17
N ASN A 314 -21.00 19.13 -12.12
CA ASN A 314 -21.43 20.52 -11.89
C ASN A 314 -20.44 21.34 -11.04
N GLY A 315 -19.27 20.78 -10.68
CA GLY A 315 -18.23 21.49 -9.92
C GLY A 315 -18.44 21.54 -8.41
N THR A 316 -19.45 20.88 -7.85
CA THR A 316 -19.66 20.81 -6.40
C THR A 316 -18.53 20.04 -5.71
N ILE A 317 -18.07 18.94 -6.31
CA ILE A 317 -16.88 18.21 -5.85
C ILE A 317 -15.64 18.86 -6.45
N CYS A 318 -14.77 19.40 -5.61
CA CYS A 318 -13.48 19.96 -6.00
C CYS A 318 -12.34 18.94 -5.95
N GLY A 319 -12.52 17.87 -5.18
CA GLY A 319 -11.53 16.80 -4.99
C GLY A 319 -11.33 15.95 -6.23
N ILE A 320 -10.08 15.58 -6.52
CA ILE A 320 -9.73 14.72 -7.65
C ILE A 320 -10.04 13.26 -7.30
N GLY A 321 -10.72 12.57 -8.22
CA GLY A 321 -11.07 11.16 -8.08
C GLY A 321 -10.02 10.19 -8.63
N PRO A 322 -10.05 8.90 -8.23
CA PRO A 322 -9.07 7.92 -8.69
C PRO A 322 -9.31 7.52 -10.14
N ARG A 323 -8.28 7.62 -10.99
CA ARG A 323 -8.32 7.23 -12.41
C ARG A 323 -8.73 5.76 -12.63
N TYR A 324 -8.31 4.86 -11.75
CA TYR A 324 -8.43 3.42 -11.93
C TYR A 324 -9.63 2.78 -11.21
N CYS A 325 -10.47 3.59 -10.59
CA CYS A 325 -11.78 3.19 -10.09
C CYS A 325 -12.77 4.32 -10.41
N PRO A 326 -12.98 4.59 -11.73
CA PRO A 326 -13.88 5.65 -12.14
C PRO A 326 -15.31 5.31 -11.72
N SER A 327 -16.08 6.33 -11.43
CA SER A 327 -17.52 6.19 -11.24
C SER A 327 -18.17 5.72 -12.56
N ILE A 328 -19.40 5.23 -12.49
CA ILE A 328 -20.09 4.81 -13.71
C ILE A 328 -20.31 5.99 -14.65
N GLU A 329 -20.59 7.19 -14.13
CA GLU A 329 -20.70 8.42 -14.91
C GLU A 329 -19.38 8.79 -15.61
N ASP A 330 -18.22 8.61 -14.97
CA ASP A 330 -16.90 8.80 -15.59
C ASP A 330 -16.64 7.79 -16.70
N LYS A 331 -17.05 6.53 -16.51
CA LYS A 331 -16.94 5.50 -17.56
C LYS A 331 -17.76 5.86 -18.79
N LEU A 332 -18.99 6.32 -18.58
CA LEU A 332 -19.89 6.72 -19.67
C LEU A 332 -19.42 7.97 -20.42
N ARG A 333 -18.61 8.81 -19.77
CA ARG A 333 -17.97 9.97 -20.41
C ARG A 333 -16.70 9.55 -21.17
N THR A 334 -15.84 8.76 -20.52
CA THR A 334 -14.52 8.38 -21.07
C THR A 334 -14.63 7.32 -22.18
N PHE A 335 -15.61 6.41 -22.06
CA PHE A 335 -15.85 5.29 -22.98
C PHE A 335 -17.27 5.36 -23.54
N ALA A 336 -17.64 6.52 -24.07
CA ALA A 336 -18.98 6.82 -24.57
C ALA A 336 -19.45 5.92 -25.74
N ASP A 337 -18.49 5.33 -26.45
CA ASP A 337 -18.67 4.41 -27.57
C ASP A 337 -18.99 2.96 -27.15
N LYS A 338 -18.89 2.64 -25.86
CA LYS A 338 -19.18 1.31 -25.36
C LYS A 338 -20.67 1.16 -25.03
N ASP A 339 -21.31 0.13 -25.59
CA ASP A 339 -22.72 -0.17 -25.34
C ASP A 339 -22.97 -0.86 -24.02
N GLN A 340 -21.92 -1.42 -23.41
CA GLN A 340 -21.99 -2.12 -22.12
C GLN A 340 -20.70 -2.01 -21.32
N HIS A 341 -20.82 -2.08 -20.00
CA HIS A 341 -19.72 -2.22 -19.03
C HIS A 341 -19.94 -3.44 -18.18
N GLN A 342 -18.89 -4.22 -18.00
CA GLN A 342 -18.88 -5.37 -17.08
C GLN A 342 -18.85 -4.88 -15.65
N LEU A 343 -19.67 -5.50 -14.80
CA LEU A 343 -19.77 -5.29 -13.36
C LEU A 343 -19.59 -6.64 -12.64
N PHE A 344 -19.25 -6.57 -11.35
CA PHE A 344 -19.16 -7.75 -10.52
C PHE A 344 -20.10 -7.58 -9.33
N LEU A 345 -21.01 -8.53 -9.16
CA LEU A 345 -21.90 -8.62 -8.03
C LEU A 345 -21.24 -9.49 -6.96
N GLU A 346 -20.85 -8.88 -5.85
CA GLU A 346 -19.98 -9.50 -4.83
C GLU A 346 -20.73 -9.58 -3.49
N PRO A 347 -20.84 -10.77 -2.84
CA PRO A 347 -21.43 -10.89 -1.52
C PRO A 347 -20.60 -10.13 -0.47
N GLU A 348 -21.24 -9.38 0.42
CA GLU A 348 -20.56 -8.67 1.53
C GLU A 348 -20.32 -9.56 2.76
N GLY A 349 -20.82 -10.79 2.76
CA GLY A 349 -20.62 -11.77 3.83
C GLY A 349 -21.39 -13.05 3.60
N SER A 350 -21.13 -14.03 4.45
CA SER A 350 -21.79 -15.35 4.42
C SER A 350 -23.14 -15.38 5.11
N SER A 351 -23.44 -14.41 5.98
CA SER A 351 -24.63 -14.32 6.81
C SER A 351 -25.50 -13.09 6.54
N THR A 352 -25.28 -12.42 5.40
CA THR A 352 -26.03 -11.23 5.00
C THR A 352 -26.57 -11.36 3.59
N ASN A 353 -27.70 -10.69 3.32
CA ASN A 353 -28.24 -10.53 1.95
C ASN A 353 -27.68 -9.26 1.25
N GLU A 354 -26.71 -8.59 1.85
CA GLU A 354 -26.11 -7.38 1.25
C GLU A 354 -25.08 -7.76 0.19
N TYR A 355 -25.28 -7.23 -1.03
CA TYR A 355 -24.35 -7.40 -2.14
C TYR A 355 -23.79 -6.06 -2.60
N TYR A 356 -22.52 -6.08 -2.96
CA TYR A 356 -21.74 -4.97 -3.52
C TYR A 356 -21.68 -5.07 -5.05
N LEU A 357 -22.03 -4.00 -5.76
CA LEU A 357 -21.97 -3.96 -7.22
C LEU A 357 -20.68 -3.27 -7.69
N ASN A 358 -19.60 -4.03 -7.78
CA ASN A 358 -18.29 -3.52 -8.17
C ASN A 358 -18.31 -3.01 -9.61
N GLY A 359 -17.83 -1.77 -9.79
CA GLY A 359 -17.81 -1.11 -11.10
C GLY A 359 -18.98 -0.15 -11.36
N PHE A 360 -19.96 -0.07 -10.46
CA PHE A 360 -21.11 0.85 -10.53
C PHE A 360 -21.08 1.94 -9.44
N SER A 361 -19.89 2.36 -9.01
CA SER A 361 -19.77 3.51 -8.10
C SER A 361 -20.36 4.76 -8.74
N SER A 362 -21.19 5.51 -8.01
CA SER A 362 -21.91 6.66 -8.56
C SER A 362 -22.15 7.75 -7.53
N SER A 363 -22.17 8.99 -7.97
CA SER A 363 -22.64 10.16 -7.23
C SER A 363 -23.93 10.76 -7.78
N LEU A 364 -24.52 10.14 -8.79
CA LEU A 364 -25.78 10.58 -9.40
C LEU A 364 -26.92 10.57 -8.39
N PRO A 365 -28.02 11.34 -8.63
CA PRO A 365 -29.20 11.30 -7.81
C PRO A 365 -29.73 9.87 -7.59
N TRP A 366 -30.18 9.56 -6.37
CA TRP A 366 -30.58 8.20 -6.00
C TRP A 366 -31.68 7.60 -6.92
N GLU A 367 -32.62 8.43 -7.38
CA GLU A 367 -33.69 7.99 -8.26
C GLU A 367 -33.19 7.64 -9.68
N VAL A 368 -32.12 8.27 -10.13
CA VAL A 368 -31.45 7.91 -11.41
C VAL A 368 -30.72 6.59 -11.24
N GLN A 369 -30.00 6.40 -10.15
CA GLN A 369 -29.34 5.12 -9.81
C GLN A 369 -30.37 4.00 -9.74
N TRP A 370 -31.48 4.22 -9.04
CA TRP A 370 -32.55 3.25 -8.87
C TRP A 370 -33.16 2.83 -10.21
N LYS A 371 -33.55 3.79 -11.06
CA LYS A 371 -34.09 3.51 -12.41
C LYS A 371 -33.13 2.75 -13.29
N ALA A 372 -31.84 3.14 -13.26
CA ALA A 372 -30.80 2.49 -14.06
C ALA A 372 -30.52 1.05 -13.60
N LEU A 373 -30.49 0.80 -12.30
CA LEU A 373 -30.28 -0.53 -11.75
C LEU A 373 -31.40 -1.50 -12.12
N HIS A 374 -32.67 -1.08 -12.14
CA HIS A 374 -33.82 -1.90 -12.55
C HIS A 374 -33.83 -2.27 -14.04
N LYS A 375 -32.94 -1.69 -14.86
CA LYS A 375 -32.75 -2.05 -16.27
C LYS A 375 -31.56 -2.98 -16.51
N ILE A 376 -30.88 -3.39 -15.45
CA ILE A 376 -29.88 -4.45 -15.52
C ILE A 376 -30.60 -5.79 -15.44
N ARG A 377 -30.27 -6.70 -16.35
CA ARG A 377 -30.85 -8.02 -16.40
C ARG A 377 -30.64 -8.78 -15.08
N GLY A 378 -31.74 -9.27 -14.51
CA GLY A 378 -31.79 -9.93 -13.19
C GLY A 378 -31.99 -9.00 -12.01
N PHE A 379 -32.18 -7.68 -12.28
CA PHE A 379 -32.43 -6.66 -11.25
C PHE A 379 -33.79 -5.98 -11.42
N GLU A 380 -34.70 -6.59 -12.16
CA GLU A 380 -36.02 -6.01 -12.50
C GLU A 380 -36.85 -5.68 -11.24
N ASP A 381 -36.76 -6.52 -10.20
CA ASP A 381 -37.47 -6.36 -8.92
C ASP A 381 -36.55 -5.87 -7.77
N LEU A 382 -35.40 -5.30 -8.12
CA LEU A 382 -34.34 -4.96 -7.19
C LEU A 382 -34.77 -4.02 -6.06
N HIS A 383 -34.49 -4.41 -4.82
CA HIS A 383 -34.45 -3.54 -3.66
C HIS A 383 -33.03 -3.12 -3.32
N ILE A 384 -32.80 -1.86 -2.98
CA ILE A 384 -31.50 -1.35 -2.55
C ILE A 384 -31.52 -0.99 -1.05
N PHE A 385 -30.55 -1.40 -0.28
CA PHE A 385 -30.41 -1.02 1.11
C PHE A 385 -29.99 0.45 1.28
N ARG A 386 -29.13 0.94 0.37
CA ARG A 386 -28.69 2.35 0.31
C ARG A 386 -28.12 2.69 -1.08
N PRO A 387 -28.26 3.94 -1.54
CA PRO A 387 -27.70 4.38 -2.80
C PRO A 387 -26.17 4.42 -2.77
N GLY A 388 -25.54 4.48 -3.95
CA GLY A 388 -24.17 4.88 -4.11
C GLY A 388 -23.96 6.37 -3.83
N TYR A 389 -22.76 6.73 -3.39
CA TYR A 389 -22.37 8.12 -3.13
C TYR A 389 -20.89 8.34 -3.39
N ALA A 390 -20.52 9.58 -3.69
CA ALA A 390 -19.14 10.02 -3.60
C ALA A 390 -18.85 10.56 -2.20
N ILE A 391 -17.59 10.47 -1.80
CA ILE A 391 -17.10 11.11 -0.57
C ILE A 391 -15.88 11.96 -0.89
N GLU A 392 -15.87 13.18 -0.43
CA GLU A 392 -14.78 14.13 -0.49
C GLU A 392 -14.20 14.36 0.89
N TYR A 393 -12.86 14.40 1.02
CA TYR A 393 -12.17 14.44 2.31
C TYR A 393 -10.81 15.13 2.19
N ASP A 394 -10.27 15.60 3.32
CA ASP A 394 -8.95 16.23 3.39
C ASP A 394 -7.84 15.20 3.34
N TYR A 395 -6.77 15.55 2.63
CA TYR A 395 -5.49 14.82 2.63
C TYR A 395 -4.32 15.79 2.75
N PHE A 396 -3.14 15.25 3.09
CA PHE A 396 -1.90 16.01 3.16
C PHE A 396 -0.94 15.49 2.09
N PRO A 397 -0.38 16.36 1.23
CA PRO A 397 0.62 15.97 0.27
C PRO A 397 1.76 15.18 0.92
N PRO A 398 2.01 13.91 0.50
CA PRO A 398 2.96 13.02 1.17
C PRO A 398 4.42 13.42 0.98
N THR A 399 4.71 14.38 0.12
CA THR A 399 6.04 15.01 -0.01
C THR A 399 6.50 15.73 1.27
N GLN A 400 5.58 16.02 2.20
CA GLN A 400 5.85 16.56 3.53
C GLN A 400 6.35 15.50 4.53
N LEU A 401 6.52 14.23 4.09
CA LEU A 401 6.98 13.12 4.91
C LEU A 401 8.41 12.70 4.55
N HIS A 402 9.11 12.17 5.54
CA HIS A 402 10.29 11.33 5.33
C HIS A 402 9.90 9.92 4.88
N HIS A 403 10.84 9.14 4.36
CA HIS A 403 10.60 7.72 4.02
C HIS A 403 10.23 6.84 5.21
N SER A 404 10.47 7.31 6.44
CA SER A 404 9.97 6.72 7.68
C SER A 404 8.47 6.92 7.92
N LEU A 405 7.81 7.74 7.10
CA LEU A 405 6.46 8.31 7.25
C LEU A 405 6.32 9.31 8.41
N GLU A 406 7.40 9.72 9.05
CA GLU A 406 7.44 10.86 9.98
C GLU A 406 7.33 12.17 9.19
N THR A 407 6.61 13.15 9.73
CA THR A 407 6.48 14.48 9.08
C THR A 407 7.77 15.29 9.21
N LYS A 408 8.08 16.10 8.17
CA LYS A 408 9.24 16.98 8.15
C LYS A 408 9.10 18.17 9.08
N LEU A 409 7.86 18.62 9.34
CA LEU A 409 7.57 19.83 10.13
C LEU A 409 7.51 19.55 11.65
N VAL A 410 7.02 18.38 12.06
CA VAL A 410 6.77 18.07 13.47
C VAL A 410 7.43 16.74 13.83
N SER A 411 8.35 16.77 14.78
CA SER A 411 8.98 15.55 15.28
C SER A 411 7.98 14.69 16.05
N GLY A 412 8.00 13.39 15.78
CA GLY A 412 7.13 12.43 16.43
C GLY A 412 5.73 12.30 15.85
N LEU A 413 5.41 13.04 14.79
CA LEU A 413 4.13 12.93 14.09
C LEU A 413 4.31 12.14 12.79
N TYR A 414 3.50 11.08 12.61
CA TYR A 414 3.52 10.19 11.44
C TYR A 414 2.17 10.21 10.75
N PHE A 415 2.16 10.13 9.42
CA PHE A 415 0.94 9.98 8.64
C PHE A 415 0.95 8.63 7.90
N ALA A 416 -0.18 7.92 7.91
CA ALA A 416 -0.28 6.64 7.21
C ALA A 416 -1.68 6.41 6.63
N GLY A 417 -1.72 5.82 5.43
CA GLY A 417 -2.94 5.46 4.75
C GLY A 417 -3.53 6.58 3.91
N GLN A 418 -4.84 6.69 3.89
CA GLN A 418 -5.57 7.55 2.97
C GLN A 418 -5.32 9.04 3.18
N VAL A 419 -4.93 9.43 4.39
CA VAL A 419 -4.49 10.79 4.73
C VAL A 419 -3.29 11.27 3.88
N ASN A 420 -2.50 10.34 3.33
CA ASN A 420 -1.40 10.57 2.40
C ASN A 420 -1.83 10.54 0.91
N GLY A 421 -3.14 10.63 0.63
CA GLY A 421 -3.67 10.60 -0.72
C GLY A 421 -3.64 9.22 -1.40
N THR A 422 -3.59 8.12 -0.65
CA THR A 422 -3.73 6.76 -1.21
C THR A 422 -5.18 6.28 -1.18
N THR A 423 -5.54 5.34 -2.07
CA THR A 423 -6.82 4.64 -2.02
C THR A 423 -6.60 3.13 -2.11
N GLY A 424 -6.91 2.43 -1.01
CA GLY A 424 -6.87 0.97 -0.90
C GLY A 424 -6.53 0.54 0.50
N TYR A 425 -7.12 -0.57 0.91
CA TYR A 425 -6.94 -1.14 2.24
C TYR A 425 -5.51 -1.61 2.47
N GLU A 426 -4.92 -2.20 1.44
CA GLU A 426 -3.58 -2.78 1.45
C GLU A 426 -2.50 -1.71 1.51
N GLU A 427 -2.67 -0.63 0.72
CA GLU A 427 -1.77 0.53 0.75
C GLU A 427 -1.82 1.22 2.12
N ALA A 428 -3.02 1.30 2.71
CA ALA A 428 -3.20 1.88 4.04
C ALA A 428 -2.55 1.00 5.13
N ALA A 429 -2.81 -0.31 5.10
CA ALA A 429 -2.24 -1.28 6.04
C ALA A 429 -0.70 -1.29 5.99
N ALA A 430 -0.11 -1.28 4.79
CA ALA A 430 1.34 -1.24 4.59
C ALA A 430 1.97 0.01 5.21
N GLN A 431 1.39 1.19 4.95
CA GLN A 431 1.86 2.44 5.54
C GLN A 431 1.70 2.42 7.06
N GLY A 432 0.56 1.92 7.57
CA GLY A 432 0.32 1.78 9.00
C GLY A 432 1.36 0.91 9.69
N LEU A 433 1.65 -0.27 9.12
CA LEU A 433 2.67 -1.18 9.64
C LEU A 433 4.05 -0.50 9.73
N ILE A 434 4.50 0.16 8.66
CA ILE A 434 5.80 0.85 8.63
C ILE A 434 5.82 2.04 9.60
N ALA A 435 4.75 2.84 9.68
CA ALA A 435 4.65 3.94 10.63
C ALA A 435 4.70 3.45 12.09
N GLY A 436 3.98 2.36 12.41
CA GLY A 436 3.99 1.74 13.74
C GLY A 436 5.37 1.22 14.14
N ILE A 437 6.06 0.53 13.23
CA ILE A 437 7.44 0.06 13.42
C ILE A 437 8.37 1.25 13.67
N ASN A 438 8.31 2.28 12.82
CA ASN A 438 9.23 3.41 12.88
C ASN A 438 8.96 4.33 14.07
N ALA A 439 7.71 4.53 14.47
CA ALA A 439 7.37 5.25 15.69
C ALA A 439 7.95 4.54 16.94
N HIS A 440 7.82 3.20 17.01
CA HIS A 440 8.44 2.43 18.11
C HIS A 440 9.97 2.52 18.09
N ARG A 441 10.62 2.36 16.93
CA ARG A 441 12.08 2.43 16.83
C ARG A 441 12.62 3.82 17.21
N ALA A 442 11.93 4.87 16.78
CA ALA A 442 12.27 6.24 17.17
C ALA A 442 12.16 6.49 18.68
N MET A 443 11.25 5.79 19.40
CA MET A 443 11.19 5.82 20.86
C MET A 443 12.45 5.25 21.52
N LYS A 444 13.10 4.30 20.86
CA LYS A 444 14.35 3.67 21.34
C LYS A 444 15.63 4.34 20.81
N GLY A 445 15.50 5.39 20.00
CA GLY A 445 16.66 6.03 19.36
C GLY A 445 17.29 5.16 18.25
N GLU A 446 16.54 4.19 17.71
CA GLU A 446 17.01 3.32 16.64
C GLU A 446 16.72 3.91 15.26
N SER A 447 17.55 3.58 14.28
CA SER A 447 17.34 4.02 12.89
C SER A 447 16.02 3.47 12.33
N PRO A 448 15.30 4.25 11.50
CA PRO A 448 14.05 3.82 10.91
C PRO A 448 14.24 2.64 9.94
N VAL A 449 13.21 1.83 9.80
CA VAL A 449 13.09 0.83 8.74
C VAL A 449 12.57 1.55 7.48
N VAL A 450 13.39 1.57 6.44
CA VAL A 450 13.06 2.10 5.12
C VAL A 450 13.29 0.99 4.10
N LEU A 451 12.21 0.49 3.52
CA LEU A 451 12.26 -0.53 2.47
C LEU A 451 12.58 0.12 1.13
N LYS A 452 13.48 -0.48 0.37
CA LYS A 452 13.86 0.00 -0.97
C LYS A 452 12.90 -0.51 -2.03
N ARG A 453 12.92 0.13 -3.19
CA ARG A 453 12.08 -0.23 -4.36
C ARG A 453 12.37 -1.62 -4.93
N ASP A 454 13.56 -2.15 -4.74
CA ASP A 454 13.98 -3.50 -5.14
C ASP A 454 13.81 -4.56 -4.03
N GLU A 455 13.38 -4.14 -2.84
CA GLU A 455 13.13 -5.01 -1.69
C GLU A 455 11.65 -5.32 -1.47
N ALA A 456 10.75 -4.35 -1.74
CA ALA A 456 9.33 -4.53 -1.48
C ALA A 456 8.44 -3.61 -2.32
N TYR A 457 7.22 -4.04 -2.65
CA TYR A 457 6.14 -3.16 -3.14
C TYR A 457 5.81 -2.06 -2.13
N ILE A 458 5.92 -2.35 -0.83
CA ILE A 458 5.79 -1.35 0.25
C ILE A 458 6.86 -0.26 0.09
N GLY A 459 8.09 -0.62 -0.29
CA GLY A 459 9.15 0.33 -0.59
C GLY A 459 8.82 1.19 -1.82
N VAL A 460 8.32 0.57 -2.90
CA VAL A 460 7.85 1.31 -4.09
C VAL A 460 6.72 2.28 -3.74
N LEU A 461 5.74 1.85 -2.94
CA LEU A 461 4.61 2.66 -2.49
C LEU A 461 5.09 3.91 -1.75
N ILE A 462 5.90 3.74 -0.71
CA ILE A 462 6.35 4.84 0.14
C ILE A 462 7.26 5.79 -0.64
N ASP A 463 8.19 5.25 -1.43
CA ASP A 463 9.07 6.07 -2.25
C ASP A 463 8.30 6.90 -3.29
N ASP A 464 7.31 6.32 -3.99
CA ASP A 464 6.47 7.07 -4.93
C ASP A 464 5.72 8.22 -4.23
N LEU A 465 5.14 7.96 -3.04
CA LEU A 465 4.43 8.98 -2.28
C LEU A 465 5.33 10.14 -1.88
N VAL A 466 6.47 9.86 -1.27
CA VAL A 466 7.35 10.86 -0.68
C VAL A 466 8.14 11.64 -1.73
N THR A 467 8.53 10.99 -2.85
CA THR A 467 9.36 11.63 -3.89
C THR A 467 8.56 12.24 -5.03
N LYS A 468 7.49 11.58 -5.48
CA LYS A 468 6.68 12.04 -6.61
C LYS A 468 5.45 12.85 -6.18
N GLY A 469 5.00 12.65 -4.93
CA GLY A 469 3.72 13.19 -4.50
C GLY A 469 2.54 12.49 -5.16
N VAL A 470 1.36 13.10 -5.04
CA VAL A 470 0.11 12.58 -5.59
C VAL A 470 -0.72 13.71 -6.19
N ASP A 471 -1.02 13.62 -7.48
CA ASP A 471 -1.92 14.53 -8.18
C ASP A 471 -3.36 13.96 -8.21
N GLU A 472 -3.50 12.65 -8.04
CA GLU A 472 -4.76 11.90 -7.94
C GLU A 472 -4.61 10.82 -6.87
N PRO A 473 -5.72 10.27 -6.31
CA PRO A 473 -5.63 9.20 -5.31
C PRO A 473 -4.74 8.05 -5.78
N TYR A 474 -3.60 7.89 -5.10
CA TYR A 474 -2.59 6.90 -5.46
C TYR A 474 -3.10 5.47 -5.28
N ARG A 475 -2.82 4.63 -6.24
CA ARG A 475 -3.08 3.19 -6.20
C ARG A 475 -1.87 2.41 -6.70
N MET A 476 -1.55 1.32 -6.02
CA MET A 476 -0.46 0.46 -6.44
C MET A 476 -0.86 -0.41 -7.63
N PHE A 477 0.05 -0.51 -8.61
CA PHE A 477 -0.02 -1.40 -9.77
C PHE A 477 1.32 -2.06 -10.01
N THR A 478 1.31 -3.21 -10.66
CA THR A 478 2.54 -3.91 -11.03
C THR A 478 3.44 -3.10 -11.98
N SER A 479 2.85 -2.17 -12.75
CA SER A 479 3.61 -1.27 -13.64
C SER A 479 4.46 -0.22 -12.90
N ARG A 480 4.17 0.04 -11.62
CA ARG A 480 4.95 0.99 -10.80
C ARG A 480 6.24 0.38 -10.26
N ALA A 481 6.31 -0.95 -10.19
CA ALA A 481 7.50 -1.67 -9.74
C ALA A 481 8.40 -2.00 -10.93
N GLU A 482 9.62 -1.51 -10.92
CA GLU A 482 10.64 -1.77 -11.95
C GLU A 482 11.13 -3.22 -11.86
N TYR A 483 11.26 -3.75 -10.64
CA TYR A 483 11.86 -5.07 -10.33
C TYR A 483 10.82 -6.14 -10.02
N ARG A 484 9.75 -6.25 -10.84
CA ARG A 484 8.60 -7.13 -10.57
C ARG A 484 8.97 -8.59 -10.37
N ILE A 485 10.00 -9.09 -11.06
CA ILE A 485 10.43 -10.48 -10.93
C ILE A 485 11.10 -10.74 -9.57
N LEU A 486 11.67 -9.71 -8.94
CA LEU A 486 12.23 -9.80 -7.60
C LEU A 486 11.13 -9.68 -6.52
N LEU A 487 10.04 -8.94 -6.81
CA LEU A 487 8.99 -8.58 -5.85
C LEU A 487 7.74 -9.45 -5.99
N ARG A 488 7.91 -10.75 -6.23
CA ARG A 488 6.79 -11.68 -6.38
C ARG A 488 6.06 -11.91 -5.06
N GLN A 489 4.78 -12.31 -5.15
CA GLN A 489 3.97 -12.64 -3.97
C GLN A 489 4.45 -13.91 -3.25
N ASP A 490 4.98 -14.88 -4.01
CA ASP A 490 5.45 -16.16 -3.51
C ASP A 490 6.71 -16.04 -2.64
N ASN A 491 7.61 -15.09 -2.94
CA ASN A 491 8.88 -14.90 -2.26
C ASN A 491 8.91 -13.75 -1.23
N ALA A 492 7.77 -13.21 -0.85
CA ALA A 492 7.71 -12.10 0.11
C ALA A 492 8.33 -12.49 1.46
N ASP A 493 8.15 -13.72 1.90
CA ASP A 493 8.75 -14.26 3.12
C ASP A 493 10.28 -14.34 3.03
N ILE A 494 10.83 -14.78 1.89
CA ILE A 494 12.29 -14.83 1.67
C ILE A 494 12.90 -13.44 1.79
N ARG A 495 12.22 -12.42 1.29
CA ARG A 495 12.71 -11.03 1.30
C ARG A 495 12.57 -10.36 2.67
N LEU A 496 11.47 -10.59 3.40
CA LEU A 496 11.05 -9.74 4.50
C LEU A 496 10.92 -10.44 5.86
N THR A 497 10.71 -11.76 5.92
CA THR A 497 10.59 -12.49 7.20
C THR A 497 11.86 -12.40 8.06
N PRO A 498 13.09 -12.45 7.50
CA PRO A 498 14.30 -12.21 8.30
C PRO A 498 14.34 -10.81 8.93
N LEU A 499 13.87 -9.79 8.21
CA LEU A 499 13.73 -8.43 8.73
C LEU A 499 12.65 -8.35 9.81
N GLY A 500 11.47 -8.94 9.58
CA GLY A 500 10.39 -9.01 10.56
C GLY A 500 10.78 -9.68 11.86
N TYR A 501 11.58 -10.75 11.78
CA TYR A 501 12.17 -11.42 12.95
C TYR A 501 13.18 -10.52 13.68
N LYS A 502 14.09 -9.89 12.96
CA LYS A 502 15.07 -8.95 13.53
C LYS A 502 14.42 -7.75 14.23
N ILE A 503 13.31 -7.25 13.69
CA ILE A 503 12.51 -6.16 14.28
C ILE A 503 11.79 -6.64 15.56
N GLY A 504 11.40 -7.93 15.64
CA GLY A 504 10.68 -8.52 16.77
C GLY A 504 9.17 -8.72 16.53
N LEU A 505 8.67 -8.54 15.29
CA LEU A 505 7.26 -8.79 14.93
C LEU A 505 6.99 -10.25 14.54
N ILE A 506 7.99 -10.97 14.06
CA ILE A 506 7.92 -12.40 13.75
C ILE A 506 8.45 -13.19 14.94
N SER A 507 7.66 -14.13 15.45
CA SER A 507 8.06 -15.02 16.55
C SER A 507 9.07 -16.07 16.10
N GLN A 508 9.80 -16.65 17.06
CA GLN A 508 10.73 -17.77 16.80
C GLN A 508 10.05 -18.92 16.06
N LYS A 509 8.84 -19.31 16.48
CA LYS A 509 8.04 -20.38 15.83
C LYS A 509 7.76 -20.08 14.35
N GLN A 510 7.40 -18.84 14.01
CA GLN A 510 7.17 -18.42 12.63
C GLN A 510 8.47 -18.41 11.83
N TYR A 511 9.57 -17.95 12.43
CA TYR A 511 10.88 -17.95 11.79
C TYR A 511 11.41 -19.36 11.54
N ASP A 512 11.20 -20.29 12.48
CA ASP A 512 11.54 -21.71 12.30
C ASP A 512 10.75 -22.36 11.16
N HIS A 513 9.45 -22.01 11.05
CA HIS A 513 8.60 -22.48 9.95
C HIS A 513 9.12 -21.97 8.59
N PHE A 514 9.44 -20.68 8.51
CA PHE A 514 10.06 -20.05 7.34
C PHE A 514 11.38 -20.75 6.96
N THR A 515 12.26 -20.96 7.93
CA THR A 515 13.57 -21.62 7.72
C THR A 515 13.38 -23.06 7.20
N LYS A 516 12.44 -23.81 7.79
CA LYS A 516 12.09 -25.17 7.33
C LYS A 516 11.63 -25.15 5.88
N LYS A 517 10.70 -24.24 5.52
CA LYS A 517 10.23 -24.08 4.12
C LYS A 517 11.40 -23.83 3.16
N ASN A 518 12.28 -22.88 3.48
CA ASN A 518 13.44 -22.56 2.64
C ASN A 518 14.40 -23.74 2.47
N THR A 519 14.68 -24.47 3.55
CA THR A 519 15.51 -25.68 3.49
C THR A 519 14.88 -26.73 2.53
N LEU A 520 13.56 -26.88 2.55
CA LEU A 520 12.87 -27.79 1.64
C LEU A 520 12.99 -27.32 0.18
N VAL A 521 12.85 -26.02 -0.09
CA VAL A 521 13.04 -25.44 -1.43
C VAL A 521 14.46 -25.70 -1.95
N GLU A 522 15.47 -25.38 -1.14
CA GLU A 522 16.87 -25.60 -1.49
C GLU A 522 17.21 -27.08 -1.72
N SER A 523 16.68 -27.99 -0.87
CA SER A 523 16.88 -29.42 -1.03
C SER A 523 16.29 -29.96 -2.34
N LEU A 524 15.10 -29.47 -2.74
CA LEU A 524 14.46 -29.86 -3.98
C LEU A 524 15.21 -29.34 -5.22
N ILE A 525 15.71 -28.10 -5.17
CA ILE A 525 16.55 -27.51 -6.22
C ILE A 525 17.88 -28.29 -6.36
N SER A 526 18.51 -28.63 -5.23
CA SER A 526 19.74 -29.43 -5.23
C SER A 526 19.53 -30.83 -5.80
N PHE A 527 18.44 -31.50 -5.38
CA PHE A 527 18.05 -32.79 -5.95
C PHE A 527 17.87 -32.69 -7.48
N ALA A 528 17.20 -31.64 -7.97
CA ALA A 528 17.01 -31.43 -9.41
C ALA A 528 18.34 -31.21 -10.16
N ARG A 529 19.33 -30.56 -9.57
CA ARG A 529 20.68 -30.36 -10.13
C ARG A 529 21.51 -31.65 -10.14
N GLU A 530 21.35 -32.50 -9.15
CA GLU A 530 22.11 -33.75 -9.00
C GLU A 530 21.53 -34.88 -9.82
N GLN A 531 20.18 -34.98 -9.86
CA GLN A 531 19.49 -36.07 -10.53
C GLN A 531 19.60 -35.99 -12.05
N SER A 532 20.17 -37.02 -12.66
CA SER A 532 20.18 -37.21 -14.12
C SER A 532 19.00 -38.08 -14.54
N VAL A 533 18.34 -37.73 -15.62
CA VAL A 533 17.18 -38.43 -16.19
C VAL A 533 17.53 -38.90 -17.61
N LYS A 534 17.29 -40.17 -17.90
CA LYS A 534 17.54 -40.76 -19.23
C LYS A 534 16.35 -40.46 -20.17
N ALA A 535 16.65 -40.35 -21.46
CA ALA A 535 15.62 -40.10 -22.48
C ALA A 535 14.47 -41.11 -22.42
N ALA A 536 14.76 -42.40 -22.23
CA ALA A 536 13.76 -43.45 -22.13
C ALA A 536 12.84 -43.33 -20.89
N GLU A 537 13.26 -42.64 -19.83
CA GLU A 537 12.49 -42.51 -18.60
C GLU A 537 11.44 -41.39 -18.70
N ILE A 538 11.60 -40.43 -19.64
CA ILE A 538 10.83 -39.18 -19.62
C ILE A 538 10.23 -38.78 -20.98
N ASN A 539 10.67 -39.34 -22.12
CA ASN A 539 10.25 -38.88 -23.44
C ASN A 539 8.74 -39.01 -23.69
N ASP A 540 8.11 -40.06 -23.16
CA ASP A 540 6.65 -40.21 -23.30
C ASP A 540 5.90 -39.13 -22.54
N TYR A 541 6.39 -38.77 -21.34
CA TYR A 541 5.85 -37.64 -20.59
C TYR A 541 6.10 -36.33 -21.34
N LEU A 542 7.31 -36.06 -21.84
CA LEU A 542 7.63 -34.83 -22.57
C LEU A 542 6.70 -34.64 -23.79
N LYS A 543 6.43 -35.70 -24.54
CA LYS A 543 5.45 -35.67 -25.64
C LYS A 543 4.04 -35.33 -25.15
N SER A 544 3.63 -35.88 -24.00
CA SER A 544 2.27 -35.64 -23.44
C SER A 544 2.04 -34.21 -23.01
N VAL A 545 3.09 -33.44 -22.71
CA VAL A 545 3.06 -32.01 -22.32
C VAL A 545 3.54 -31.09 -23.43
N ASP A 546 3.55 -31.54 -24.67
CA ASP A 546 3.99 -30.80 -25.85
C ASP A 546 5.40 -30.16 -25.67
N SER A 547 6.34 -31.00 -25.21
CA SER A 547 7.73 -30.64 -25.00
C SER A 547 8.65 -31.57 -25.83
N GLU A 548 9.71 -31.01 -26.39
CA GLU A 548 10.65 -31.77 -27.24
C GLU A 548 11.26 -32.96 -26.49
N PRO A 549 11.27 -34.18 -27.09
CA PRO A 549 11.94 -35.33 -26.53
C PRO A 549 13.43 -35.13 -26.34
N LEU A 550 14.03 -35.79 -25.36
CA LEU A 550 15.47 -35.76 -25.15
C LEU A 550 16.17 -36.76 -26.11
N SER A 551 17.27 -36.31 -26.71
CA SER A 551 18.17 -37.19 -27.50
C SER A 551 19.16 -37.94 -26.61
N GLN A 552 19.48 -37.37 -25.43
CA GLN A 552 20.43 -37.95 -24.45
C GLN A 552 19.99 -37.60 -23.03
N GLY A 553 20.56 -38.26 -22.01
CA GLY A 553 20.30 -37.92 -20.62
C GLY A 553 20.61 -36.47 -20.27
N ARG A 554 19.74 -35.85 -19.45
CA ARG A 554 19.87 -34.46 -18.98
C ARG A 554 19.67 -34.41 -17.47
N LYS A 555 20.14 -33.32 -16.86
CA LYS A 555 19.77 -33.01 -15.47
C LYS A 555 18.30 -32.67 -15.36
N LEU A 556 17.67 -33.10 -14.27
CA LEU A 556 16.27 -32.77 -14.00
C LEU A 556 16.05 -31.25 -13.96
N TYR A 557 17.01 -30.52 -13.45
CA TYR A 557 17.05 -29.06 -13.44
C TYR A 557 16.85 -28.46 -14.85
N ASP A 558 17.58 -28.94 -15.86
CA ASP A 558 17.49 -28.45 -17.25
C ASP A 558 16.14 -28.78 -17.90
N ILE A 559 15.51 -29.87 -17.48
CA ILE A 559 14.20 -30.28 -17.95
C ILE A 559 13.12 -29.38 -17.35
N LEU A 560 13.21 -29.05 -16.06
CA LEU A 560 12.30 -28.14 -15.34
C LEU A 560 12.38 -26.69 -15.82
N MET A 561 13.43 -26.27 -16.48
CA MET A 561 13.50 -24.94 -17.11
C MET A 561 12.53 -24.78 -18.29
N ARG A 562 11.94 -25.87 -18.81
CA ARG A 562 10.96 -25.87 -19.91
C ARG A 562 9.59 -25.42 -19.39
N ASN A 563 8.88 -24.56 -20.14
CA ASN A 563 7.64 -23.95 -19.69
C ASN A 563 6.53 -24.95 -19.34
N ASN A 564 6.37 -26.01 -20.13
CA ASN A 564 5.28 -26.98 -19.98
C ASN A 564 5.57 -28.10 -18.96
N VAL A 565 6.76 -28.10 -18.35
CA VAL A 565 7.20 -29.12 -17.42
C VAL A 565 7.09 -28.61 -15.99
N THR A 566 6.37 -29.34 -15.12
CA THR A 566 6.19 -28.98 -13.72
C THR A 566 6.64 -30.11 -12.80
N PHE A 567 7.01 -29.82 -11.58
CA PHE A 567 7.29 -30.84 -10.57
C PHE A 567 6.12 -31.79 -10.37
N ASP A 568 4.90 -31.25 -10.29
CA ASP A 568 3.69 -32.04 -10.03
C ASP A 568 3.43 -33.05 -11.15
N SER A 569 3.53 -32.65 -12.40
CA SER A 569 3.35 -33.56 -13.53
C SER A 569 4.48 -34.58 -13.64
N LEU A 570 5.73 -34.15 -13.31
CA LEU A 570 6.91 -35.06 -13.34
C LEU A 570 6.91 -36.14 -12.28
N GLN A 571 6.26 -35.96 -11.12
CA GLN A 571 6.16 -36.98 -10.09
C GLN A 571 5.51 -38.28 -10.60
N ASN A 572 4.62 -38.14 -11.59
CA ASN A 572 3.97 -39.31 -12.20
C ASN A 572 4.91 -40.09 -13.13
N ALA A 573 5.81 -39.42 -13.81
CA ALA A 573 6.77 -40.01 -14.74
C ALA A 573 8.06 -40.48 -14.04
N LEU A 574 8.46 -39.85 -12.94
CA LEU A 574 9.73 -40.08 -12.24
C LEU A 574 9.53 -40.59 -10.81
N PRO A 575 9.51 -41.93 -10.57
CA PRO A 575 9.34 -42.50 -9.22
C PRO A 575 10.38 -42.02 -8.19
N LYS A 576 11.59 -41.71 -8.63
CA LYS A 576 12.66 -41.16 -7.75
C LYS A 576 12.29 -39.78 -7.21
N LEU A 577 11.71 -38.91 -8.04
CA LEU A 577 11.24 -37.57 -7.62
C LEU A 577 10.08 -37.71 -6.61
N ARG A 578 9.10 -38.55 -6.93
CA ARG A 578 7.96 -38.82 -6.01
C ARG A 578 8.44 -39.33 -4.64
N LYS A 579 9.39 -40.29 -4.62
CA LYS A 579 9.96 -40.78 -3.37
C LYS A 579 10.70 -39.71 -2.60
N PHE A 580 11.46 -38.86 -3.30
CA PHE A 580 12.19 -37.74 -2.65
C PHE A 580 11.23 -36.75 -2.01
N ILE A 581 10.19 -36.33 -2.74
CA ILE A 581 9.18 -35.38 -2.23
C ILE A 581 8.46 -35.98 -1.01
N ALA A 582 8.04 -37.24 -1.07
CA ALA A 582 7.34 -37.91 0.03
C ALA A 582 8.26 -38.12 1.26
N ALA A 583 9.51 -38.55 1.04
CA ALA A 583 10.45 -38.86 2.14
C ALA A 583 10.89 -37.58 2.91
N ASN A 584 10.91 -36.43 2.26
CA ASN A 584 11.29 -35.15 2.87
C ASN A 584 10.07 -34.28 3.23
N GLU A 585 8.84 -34.79 3.10
CA GLU A 585 7.59 -34.07 3.39
C GLU A 585 7.53 -32.67 2.72
N ILE A 586 7.99 -32.60 1.44
CA ILE A 586 8.07 -31.33 0.71
C ILE A 586 6.65 -30.83 0.45
N THR A 587 6.37 -29.61 0.93
CA THR A 587 5.05 -29.00 0.83
C THR A 587 4.76 -28.47 -0.58
N PRO A 588 3.49 -28.36 -0.99
CA PRO A 588 3.12 -27.76 -2.27
C PRO A 588 3.67 -26.35 -2.47
N GLU A 589 3.71 -25.53 -1.43
CA GLU A 589 4.28 -24.18 -1.45
C GLU A 589 5.80 -24.19 -1.73
N ALA A 590 6.52 -25.16 -1.16
CA ALA A 590 7.96 -25.32 -1.44
C ALA A 590 8.22 -25.84 -2.86
N ILE A 591 7.35 -26.66 -3.40
CA ILE A 591 7.41 -27.14 -4.79
C ILE A 591 7.19 -25.97 -5.75
N GLU A 592 6.15 -25.16 -5.55
CA GLU A 592 5.84 -24.00 -6.38
C GLU A 592 7.00 -22.99 -6.38
N GLU A 593 7.54 -22.66 -5.21
CA GLU A 593 8.67 -21.73 -5.07
C GLU A 593 9.94 -22.28 -5.75
N ALA A 594 10.27 -23.55 -5.57
CA ALA A 594 11.42 -24.19 -6.23
C ALA A 594 11.29 -24.16 -7.76
N GLU A 595 10.09 -24.43 -8.28
CA GLU A 595 9.80 -24.38 -9.71
C GLU A 595 9.97 -22.99 -10.29
N ILE A 596 9.44 -21.96 -9.61
CA ILE A 596 9.57 -20.57 -10.01
C ILE A 596 11.05 -20.16 -10.01
N GLN A 597 11.81 -20.48 -8.97
CA GLN A 597 13.24 -20.16 -8.89
C GLN A 597 14.04 -20.80 -10.02
N ILE A 598 13.73 -22.05 -10.41
CA ILE A 598 14.38 -22.73 -11.52
C ILE A 598 14.06 -22.05 -12.86
N LYS A 599 12.76 -21.87 -13.15
CA LYS A 599 12.29 -21.32 -14.43
C LYS A 599 12.70 -19.86 -14.66
N TYR A 600 12.70 -19.05 -13.62
CA TYR A 600 12.98 -17.63 -13.72
C TYR A 600 14.42 -17.22 -13.37
N LYS A 601 15.32 -18.19 -13.12
CA LYS A 601 16.71 -17.93 -12.68
C LYS A 601 17.41 -16.84 -13.48
N GLY A 602 17.44 -16.95 -14.79
CA GLY A 602 18.16 -16.00 -15.66
C GLY A 602 17.57 -14.58 -15.60
N TYR A 603 16.25 -14.47 -15.48
CA TYR A 603 15.58 -13.17 -15.31
C TYR A 603 15.88 -12.56 -13.93
N ILE A 604 15.85 -13.38 -12.87
CA ILE A 604 16.15 -12.96 -11.50
C ILE A 604 17.59 -12.44 -11.39
N GLU A 605 18.57 -13.17 -11.95
CA GLU A 605 19.98 -12.77 -11.95
C GLU A 605 20.20 -11.46 -12.71
N ARG A 606 19.56 -11.30 -13.86
CA ARG A 606 19.62 -10.05 -14.65
C ARG A 606 19.03 -8.86 -13.90
N GLU A 607 17.85 -9.00 -13.29
CA GLU A 607 17.24 -7.90 -12.52
C GLU A 607 18.04 -7.56 -11.27
N LYS A 608 18.59 -8.54 -10.55
CA LYS A 608 19.50 -8.29 -9.43
C LYS A 608 20.70 -7.44 -9.84
N PHE A 609 21.32 -7.77 -10.97
CA PHE A 609 22.46 -7.01 -11.49
C PHE A 609 22.08 -5.55 -11.85
N ILE A 610 20.89 -5.33 -12.42
CA ILE A 610 20.39 -3.98 -12.72
C ILE A 610 20.12 -3.22 -11.41
N ALA A 611 19.46 -3.86 -10.44
CA ALA A 611 19.18 -3.27 -9.14
C ALA A 611 20.46 -2.86 -8.40
N GLU A 612 21.49 -3.69 -8.39
CA GLU A 612 22.79 -3.38 -7.77
C GLU A 612 23.46 -2.14 -8.40
N LYS A 613 23.37 -1.99 -9.72
CA LYS A 613 23.89 -0.78 -10.38
C LYS A 613 23.19 0.50 -9.92
N LEU A 614 21.87 0.44 -9.78
CA LEU A 614 21.07 1.60 -9.36
C LEU A 614 21.20 1.88 -7.87
N ARG A 615 21.48 0.89 -7.03
CA ARG A 615 21.76 1.06 -5.58
C ARG A 615 22.93 2.02 -5.33
N ARG A 616 23.87 2.17 -6.25
CA ARG A 616 24.97 3.12 -6.11
C ARG A 616 24.46 4.56 -5.97
N LEU A 617 23.42 4.94 -6.71
CA LEU A 617 22.79 6.26 -6.61
C LEU A 617 22.06 6.45 -5.29
N GLU A 618 21.48 5.38 -4.74
CA GLU A 618 20.79 5.39 -3.44
C GLU A 618 21.77 5.52 -2.25
N ASN A 619 23.02 5.18 -2.44
CA ASN A 619 24.03 5.29 -1.39
C ASN A 619 24.70 6.67 -1.33
N ILE A 620 24.51 7.52 -2.36
CA ILE A 620 25.06 8.88 -2.37
C ILE A 620 24.06 9.82 -1.70
N ARG A 621 24.41 10.24 -0.48
CA ARG A 621 23.57 11.12 0.33
C ARG A 621 23.70 12.57 -0.06
N ILE A 622 22.61 13.29 0.03
CA ILE A 622 22.52 14.75 -0.09
C ILE A 622 22.36 15.31 1.33
N PRO A 623 23.17 16.28 1.75
CA PRO A 623 23.02 16.91 3.07
C PRO A 623 21.64 17.54 3.26
N GLU A 624 21.01 17.33 4.43
CA GLU A 624 19.64 17.75 4.74
C GLU A 624 19.43 19.28 4.53
N ASN A 625 20.41 20.09 4.89
CA ASN A 625 20.34 21.55 4.79
C ASN A 625 20.98 22.10 3.51
N PHE A 626 21.12 21.27 2.45
CA PHE A 626 21.73 21.74 1.22
C PHE A 626 20.83 22.74 0.48
N ASP A 627 21.43 23.88 0.07
CA ASP A 627 20.75 24.91 -0.72
C ASP A 627 20.85 24.60 -2.22
N PHE A 628 19.79 24.03 -2.79
CA PHE A 628 19.71 23.75 -4.22
C PHE A 628 19.58 25.02 -5.08
N HIS A 629 19.12 26.14 -4.52
CA HIS A 629 19.02 27.40 -5.27
C HIS A 629 20.39 27.97 -5.62
N SER A 630 21.43 27.66 -4.83
CA SER A 630 22.81 28.05 -5.10
C SER A 630 23.45 27.33 -6.29
N MET A 631 22.85 26.24 -6.80
CA MET A 631 23.39 25.44 -7.90
C MET A 631 22.90 25.93 -9.27
N ASN A 632 23.59 26.91 -9.87
CA ASN A 632 23.22 27.46 -11.19
C ASN A 632 23.28 26.44 -12.34
N ALA A 633 23.99 25.34 -12.19
CA ALA A 633 24.08 24.26 -13.19
C ALA A 633 22.82 23.36 -13.25
N LEU A 634 21.94 23.43 -12.26
CA LEU A 634 20.63 22.76 -12.29
C LEU A 634 19.62 23.61 -13.06
N THR A 635 18.64 22.96 -13.69
CA THR A 635 17.49 23.65 -14.28
C THR A 635 16.66 24.37 -13.19
N ILE A 636 15.93 25.42 -13.57
CA ILE A 636 15.10 26.19 -12.63
C ILE A 636 14.05 25.26 -11.99
N GLU A 637 13.41 24.42 -12.79
CA GLU A 637 12.44 23.44 -12.32
C GLU A 637 13.06 22.44 -11.33
N ALA A 638 14.22 21.87 -11.66
CA ALA A 638 14.93 20.97 -10.76
C ALA A 638 15.28 21.63 -9.42
N ARG A 639 15.79 22.89 -9.44
CA ARG A 639 16.08 23.64 -8.21
C ARG A 639 14.85 23.81 -7.32
N GLN A 640 13.72 24.21 -7.90
CA GLN A 640 12.47 24.38 -7.18
C GLN A 640 11.97 23.06 -6.58
N LYS A 641 11.93 22.00 -7.39
CA LYS A 641 11.47 20.66 -6.97
C LYS A 641 12.36 20.04 -5.89
N LEU A 642 13.67 20.11 -6.07
CA LEU A 642 14.65 19.60 -5.10
C LEU A 642 14.59 20.36 -3.77
N SER A 643 14.41 21.70 -3.81
CA SER A 643 14.27 22.52 -2.61
C SER A 643 12.98 22.24 -1.84
N CYS A 644 11.88 21.93 -2.55
CA CYS A 644 10.60 21.60 -1.94
C CYS A 644 10.61 20.16 -1.35
N ILE A 645 11.06 19.18 -2.14
CA ILE A 645 10.98 17.74 -1.76
C ILE A 645 12.11 17.36 -0.81
N ARG A 646 13.29 17.97 -0.94
CA ARG A 646 14.51 17.68 -0.16
C ARG A 646 14.84 16.20 -0.11
N PRO A 647 15.22 15.59 -1.26
CA PRO A 647 15.59 14.18 -1.31
C PRO A 647 16.86 13.92 -0.50
N GLU A 648 16.91 12.77 0.18
CA GLU A 648 18.04 12.37 1.02
C GLU A 648 19.17 11.74 0.21
N THR A 649 18.88 11.25 -1.02
CA THR A 649 19.85 10.59 -1.91
C THR A 649 19.71 11.04 -3.35
N ILE A 650 20.77 10.83 -4.14
CA ILE A 650 20.74 11.10 -5.60
C ILE A 650 19.74 10.16 -6.30
N GLY A 651 19.61 8.93 -5.84
CA GLY A 651 18.60 8.00 -6.35
C GLY A 651 17.19 8.55 -6.20
N GLN A 652 16.83 9.07 -5.02
CA GLN A 652 15.54 9.75 -4.80
C GLN A 652 15.40 10.99 -5.69
N ALA A 653 16.43 11.84 -5.77
CA ALA A 653 16.42 13.02 -6.63
C ALA A 653 16.12 12.67 -8.10
N SER A 654 16.68 11.56 -8.61
CA SER A 654 16.49 11.11 -9.99
C SER A 654 15.05 10.68 -10.33
N ARG A 655 14.21 10.40 -9.33
CA ARG A 655 12.82 10.00 -9.50
C ARG A 655 11.81 11.13 -9.38
N ILE A 656 12.27 12.33 -8.99
CA ILE A 656 11.41 13.50 -8.85
C ILE A 656 11.01 14.00 -10.25
N PRO A 657 9.71 14.11 -10.56
CA PRO A 657 9.26 14.70 -11.82
C PRO A 657 9.79 16.14 -12.00
N GLY A 658 10.42 16.42 -13.14
CA GLY A 658 11.06 17.70 -13.41
C GLY A 658 12.56 17.73 -13.11
N VAL A 659 13.15 16.68 -12.55
CA VAL A 659 14.61 16.50 -12.44
C VAL A 659 15.09 15.64 -13.61
N SER A 660 15.87 16.25 -14.51
CA SER A 660 16.36 15.60 -15.72
C SER A 660 17.61 14.73 -15.46
N PRO A 661 17.96 13.78 -16.35
CA PRO A 661 19.24 13.06 -16.25
C PRO A 661 20.48 13.98 -16.24
N ALA A 662 20.39 15.15 -16.87
CA ALA A 662 21.45 16.17 -16.83
C ALA A 662 21.60 16.76 -15.42
N ASP A 663 20.47 17.08 -14.75
CA ASP A 663 20.47 17.54 -13.38
C ASP A 663 21.04 16.49 -12.41
N VAL A 664 20.69 15.22 -12.62
CA VAL A 664 21.26 14.10 -11.83
C VAL A 664 22.77 14.01 -12.00
N ASN A 665 23.29 14.20 -13.21
CA ASN A 665 24.74 14.23 -13.44
C ASN A 665 25.42 15.39 -12.71
N VAL A 666 24.78 16.56 -12.67
CA VAL A 666 25.27 17.73 -11.90
C VAL A 666 25.35 17.39 -10.40
N LEU A 667 24.31 16.74 -9.84
CA LEU A 667 24.33 16.27 -8.45
C LEU A 667 25.41 15.22 -8.21
N LEU A 668 25.61 14.29 -9.14
CA LEU A 668 26.67 13.26 -9.08
C LEU A 668 28.06 13.89 -9.04
N VAL A 669 28.32 14.91 -9.84
CA VAL A 669 29.60 15.64 -9.81
C VAL A 669 29.81 16.34 -8.47
N LYS A 670 28.74 16.85 -7.85
CA LYS A 670 28.80 17.56 -6.56
C LYS A 670 28.98 16.64 -5.36
N PHE A 671 28.24 15.53 -5.31
CA PHE A 671 28.13 14.64 -4.13
C PHE A 671 28.72 13.24 -4.34
N GLY A 672 28.99 12.83 -5.57
CA GLY A 672 29.43 11.48 -5.90
C GLY A 672 30.92 11.21 -5.73
N ARG A 673 31.68 12.14 -5.13
CA ARG A 673 33.13 12.01 -4.87
C ARG A 673 33.41 11.45 -3.49
#